data_9b25716ce6f4dfc113c7747ec9e71ebf
#
_entry.id   9b25716ce6f4dfc113c7747ec9e71ebf
#
_cell.length_a   1.000
_cell.length_b   1.000
_cell.length_c   1.000
_cell.angle_alpha   90.00
_cell.angle_beta   90.00
_cell.angle_gamma   90.00
#
_symmetry.space_group_name_H-M   'P 1'
#
loop_
_entity.id
_entity.type
_entity.pdbx_description
1 polymer ?
#
loop_
_entity_poly.entity_id
_entity_poly.type
_entity_poly.pdbx_seq_one_letter_code
_entity_poly.pdbx_strand_id
1 'polypeptide(L)'
;MPRDIPTATYRVQLTHQFTFDDAAALVPYLKSLGISHLYASPFLKARAGSMHGYDIVDHNVLNPELGGEEGFARLSAALADADIGLILDFVPNHMVVNRADNAWWLDVLEWGQKSPYADYFDIDWETLPYKPEGGVLLPILGHPYGDVLEAGEIELKFDPDEGSFSAWYFEHRLPIRPNRYGDILRTVVARAEGDNDPSGRRLLDIAERYPDPRAPSRNDAPALKQALAMSEGAALIERGLDAYRPARDNASAVVALHRLLERQPYRVAHWRTASSEINYRRFFDVNDLAGLRVENPKTFVDIHRLVVELIATNRLHGLRIDHIDGLHDPHQYCRRLQRIVRRARGKAARRPFYTVVEKILGEGEALPPFAGIAGTTGYEWLNVISRVLIDDRGIPALRDTAHQLTGRDKPYDEILEDAKHRVLDTMLTSEFTVLVRLLARIAAGHWRSRDFTLDGLRAALEAFVVQFPVYRTYVTGDGCSAHDRATIEEAVEKARARWFAPGREIFDFLKDVLTLDLIGPDRQGYSRSRVKRFAMKVQQFTGPMMAKSLEDTTFYRDISVLALNEVGGDPIASALSIPQFHDMMMERLRTAPHGMTATATHDTKRGEDARARLLALSEMPQEWAQAVAAWRTLNEDLLVQVKDRGGTRRAPSRTHEYLLYQTIVAALPTGGLTPDFAERMAAYAVKAAREGKLETSWMNPNVAYEDALQRFAKQILDPTRSATFLESVNAFTRRVAVLGALNGMSQLTLKAMMPGVPDFYQGAEFWDLSLVDPDNRRQPDFAARIEALEEVGLSPAWATLAAVWDDGHLKRAWTRALLALRSALPHVFAHGGYQPLEVRGRDRDHLIAFARTDDAHVVVVIAGRHFGSLTDGGRRWLQAEDWDAELVLDGFEEIEWRALDNESTFRSAATMTASSLLGAFPAAVLVGQKARMRDRKSRRAPA
;
A
#
# COMPACT_ATOMS: atom_id res chain seq x y z
N MET A 1 -20.16 0.16 24.45
CA MET A 1 -20.12 0.46 23.01
C MET A 1 -18.74 1.03 22.68
N PRO A 2 -18.08 0.58 21.60
CA PRO A 2 -16.79 1.11 21.18
C PRO A 2 -16.83 2.64 21.00
N ARG A 3 -15.68 3.28 21.19
CA ARG A 3 -15.56 4.74 21.09
C ARG A 3 -15.71 5.17 19.63
N ASP A 4 -16.27 6.34 19.38
CA ASP A 4 -16.44 6.89 18.02
C ASP A 4 -15.08 7.27 17.37
N ILE A 5 -14.09 7.62 18.18
CA ILE A 5 -12.71 7.87 17.77
C ILE A 5 -11.81 6.87 18.49
N PRO A 6 -10.99 6.09 17.80
CA PRO A 6 -10.05 5.16 18.42
C PRO A 6 -9.05 5.87 19.34
N THR A 7 -8.74 5.27 20.47
CA THR A 7 -7.55 5.70 21.27
C THR A 7 -6.27 5.09 20.76
N ALA A 8 -6.35 3.87 20.23
CA ALA A 8 -5.28 3.18 19.50
C ALA A 8 -5.88 2.08 18.64
N THR A 9 -5.23 1.78 17.53
CA THR A 9 -5.58 0.67 16.63
C THR A 9 -4.48 -0.37 16.59
N TYR A 10 -4.86 -1.62 16.33
CA TYR A 10 -3.89 -2.70 16.10
C TYR A 10 -4.27 -3.41 14.81
N ARG A 11 -3.38 -3.37 13.82
CA ARG A 11 -3.61 -3.97 12.52
C ARG A 11 -3.19 -5.44 12.51
N VAL A 12 -4.11 -6.32 12.08
CA VAL A 12 -3.84 -7.74 11.82
C VAL A 12 -4.02 -8.07 10.34
N GLN A 13 -3.20 -8.98 9.86
CA GLN A 13 -3.30 -9.56 8.51
C GLN A 13 -4.05 -10.88 8.60
N LEU A 14 -5.29 -10.89 8.12
CA LEU A 14 -6.13 -12.08 8.04
C LEU A 14 -5.78 -12.88 6.80
N THR A 15 -5.56 -14.19 6.98
CA THR A 15 -5.24 -15.17 5.93
C THR A 15 -5.87 -16.51 6.31
N HIS A 16 -5.79 -17.50 5.43
CA HIS A 16 -6.19 -18.89 5.79
C HIS A 16 -5.35 -19.49 6.93
N GLN A 17 -4.21 -18.87 7.28
CA GLN A 17 -3.33 -19.29 8.40
C GLN A 17 -3.60 -18.46 9.68
N PHE A 18 -4.34 -17.37 9.58
CA PHE A 18 -4.78 -16.55 10.69
C PHE A 18 -6.20 -16.04 10.39
N THR A 19 -7.17 -16.75 10.87
CA THR A 19 -8.58 -16.64 10.55
C THR A 19 -9.32 -15.68 11.50
N PHE A 20 -10.64 -15.56 11.34
CA PHE A 20 -11.49 -14.85 12.30
C PHE A 20 -11.45 -15.47 13.70
N ASP A 21 -11.30 -16.78 13.80
CA ASP A 21 -11.23 -17.47 15.10
C ASP A 21 -9.90 -17.18 15.81
N ASP A 22 -8.80 -17.14 15.08
CA ASP A 22 -7.49 -16.75 15.62
C ASP A 22 -7.50 -15.28 16.07
N ALA A 23 -8.12 -14.40 15.29
CA ALA A 23 -8.31 -12.99 15.68
C ALA A 23 -9.23 -12.85 16.90
N ALA A 24 -10.28 -13.68 17.05
CA ALA A 24 -11.14 -13.70 18.24
C ALA A 24 -10.37 -14.15 19.48
N ALA A 25 -9.50 -15.17 19.35
CA ALA A 25 -8.62 -15.62 20.44
C ALA A 25 -7.61 -14.55 20.87
N LEU A 26 -7.22 -13.64 19.96
CA LEU A 26 -6.31 -12.53 20.26
C LEU A 26 -6.97 -11.36 21.01
N VAL A 27 -8.30 -11.24 21.03
CA VAL A 27 -9.03 -10.10 21.60
C VAL A 27 -8.65 -9.81 23.07
N PRO A 28 -8.52 -10.81 23.99
CA PRO A 28 -8.09 -10.55 25.37
C PRO A 28 -6.71 -9.90 25.45
N TYR A 29 -5.76 -10.35 24.61
CA TYR A 29 -4.42 -9.75 24.50
C TYR A 29 -4.49 -8.28 24.08
N LEU A 30 -5.23 -7.97 23.02
CA LEU A 30 -5.42 -6.59 22.53
C LEU A 30 -6.04 -5.69 23.60
N LYS A 31 -7.01 -6.21 24.32
CA LYS A 31 -7.63 -5.49 25.44
C LYS A 31 -6.64 -5.16 26.54
N SER A 32 -5.83 -6.12 26.93
CA SER A 32 -4.82 -5.95 27.98
C SER A 32 -3.66 -5.05 27.56
N LEU A 33 -3.37 -4.99 26.24
CA LEU A 33 -2.40 -4.04 25.67
C LEU A 33 -2.95 -2.60 25.65
N GLY A 34 -4.26 -2.39 25.73
CA GLY A 34 -4.91 -1.08 25.71
C GLY A 34 -5.44 -0.65 24.34
N ILE A 35 -5.56 -1.58 23.40
CA ILE A 35 -6.13 -1.35 22.05
C ILE A 35 -7.64 -1.11 22.16
N SER A 36 -8.13 -0.10 21.46
CA SER A 36 -9.56 0.25 21.39
C SER A 36 -10.25 -0.25 20.14
N HIS A 37 -9.52 -0.47 19.05
CA HIS A 37 -10.07 -0.96 17.79
C HIS A 37 -9.12 -1.95 17.13
N LEU A 38 -9.66 -3.08 16.70
CA LEU A 38 -9.01 -3.99 15.79
C LEU A 38 -9.11 -3.41 14.37
N TYR A 39 -7.99 -3.23 13.71
CA TYR A 39 -7.91 -2.82 12.30
C TYR A 39 -7.58 -4.06 11.47
N ALA A 40 -8.57 -4.62 10.81
CA ALA A 40 -8.42 -5.84 10.02
C ALA A 40 -8.03 -5.54 8.58
N SER A 41 -7.12 -6.33 8.02
CA SER A 41 -6.89 -6.38 6.57
C SER A 41 -8.19 -6.71 5.83
N PRO A 42 -8.28 -6.56 4.49
CA PRO A 42 -9.50 -6.86 3.77
C PRO A 42 -9.97 -8.30 4.04
N PHE A 43 -11.24 -8.45 4.45
CA PHE A 43 -11.82 -9.74 4.83
C PHE A 43 -13.06 -10.13 4.00
N LEU A 44 -13.35 -9.38 2.95
CA LEU A 44 -14.35 -9.78 1.95
C LEU A 44 -13.77 -10.88 1.07
N LYS A 45 -14.64 -11.61 0.35
CA LYS A 45 -14.20 -12.77 -0.44
C LYS A 45 -13.12 -12.38 -1.43
N ALA A 46 -11.92 -12.85 -1.16
CA ALA A 46 -10.73 -12.71 -1.99
C ALA A 46 -10.52 -13.95 -2.86
N ARG A 47 -9.51 -13.93 -3.72
CA ARG A 47 -9.02 -15.09 -4.45
C ARG A 47 -8.64 -16.22 -3.48
N ALA A 48 -8.90 -17.47 -3.86
CA ALA A 48 -8.49 -18.64 -3.08
C ALA A 48 -6.97 -18.64 -2.85
N GLY A 49 -6.56 -18.89 -1.59
CA GLY A 49 -5.16 -18.87 -1.16
C GLY A 49 -4.55 -17.46 -1.04
N SER A 50 -5.35 -16.39 -1.05
CA SER A 50 -4.87 -15.02 -0.86
C SER A 50 -4.22 -14.84 0.51
N MET A 51 -3.00 -14.28 0.52
CA MET A 51 -2.23 -13.99 1.74
C MET A 51 -2.38 -12.53 2.21
N HIS A 52 -3.26 -11.75 1.59
CA HIS A 52 -3.39 -10.32 1.89
C HIS A 52 -4.83 -9.77 1.81
N GLY A 53 -5.73 -10.42 1.05
CA GLY A 53 -7.14 -10.05 0.93
C GLY A 53 -7.47 -8.88 -0.01
N TYR A 54 -6.47 -8.21 -0.63
CA TYR A 54 -6.72 -7.09 -1.56
C TYR A 54 -7.20 -7.53 -2.93
N ASP A 55 -7.08 -8.80 -3.26
CA ASP A 55 -7.50 -9.43 -4.51
C ASP A 55 -8.95 -9.93 -4.41
N ILE A 56 -9.87 -8.98 -4.20
CA ILE A 56 -11.31 -9.23 -3.98
C ILE A 56 -11.98 -9.77 -5.24
N VAL A 57 -12.74 -10.84 -5.10
CA VAL A 57 -13.62 -11.41 -6.16
C VAL A 57 -15.09 -11.12 -5.91
N ASP A 58 -15.51 -10.92 -4.66
CA ASP A 58 -16.89 -10.54 -4.33
C ASP A 58 -16.93 -9.66 -3.06
N HIS A 59 -17.39 -8.42 -3.21
CA HIS A 59 -17.53 -7.48 -2.11
C HIS A 59 -18.71 -7.78 -1.16
N ASN A 60 -19.58 -8.73 -1.51
CA ASN A 60 -20.82 -8.98 -0.81
C ASN A 60 -20.82 -10.29 -0.01
N VAL A 61 -19.68 -10.95 0.08
CA VAL A 61 -19.48 -12.20 0.80
C VAL A 61 -18.28 -12.06 1.73
N LEU A 62 -18.42 -12.48 2.98
CA LEU A 62 -17.29 -12.65 3.90
C LEU A 62 -16.41 -13.80 3.39
N ASN A 63 -15.09 -13.66 3.49
CA ASN A 63 -14.18 -14.63 2.92
C ASN A 63 -14.34 -16.02 3.61
N PRO A 64 -14.74 -17.07 2.86
CA PRO A 64 -14.92 -18.40 3.43
C PRO A 64 -13.63 -18.99 4.04
N GLU A 65 -12.46 -18.68 3.45
CA GLU A 65 -11.16 -19.16 3.94
C GLU A 65 -10.79 -18.55 5.31
N LEU A 66 -11.41 -17.43 5.68
CA LEU A 66 -11.25 -16.80 7.00
C LEU A 66 -12.27 -17.32 8.03
N GLY A 67 -13.16 -18.25 7.65
CA GLY A 67 -14.23 -18.78 8.50
C GLY A 67 -15.63 -18.29 8.15
N GLY A 68 -15.80 -17.47 7.11
CA GLY A 68 -17.09 -17.00 6.60
C GLY A 68 -17.93 -16.25 7.62
N GLU A 69 -19.26 -16.34 7.49
CA GLU A 69 -20.21 -15.64 8.39
C GLU A 69 -20.14 -16.15 9.84
N GLU A 70 -19.94 -17.45 10.04
CA GLU A 70 -19.91 -18.04 11.38
C GLU A 70 -18.65 -17.61 12.16
N GLY A 71 -17.46 -17.67 11.52
CA GLY A 71 -16.23 -17.20 12.12
C GLY A 71 -16.28 -15.70 12.42
N PHE A 72 -16.80 -14.90 11.47
CA PHE A 72 -16.99 -13.47 11.68
C PHE A 72 -17.97 -13.15 12.80
N ALA A 73 -19.02 -13.95 12.98
CA ALA A 73 -19.96 -13.78 14.08
C ALA A 73 -19.28 -14.00 15.45
N ARG A 74 -18.41 -15.03 15.56
CA ARG A 74 -17.60 -15.28 16.77
C ARG A 74 -16.63 -14.13 17.07
N LEU A 75 -15.91 -13.64 16.05
CA LEU A 75 -15.03 -12.48 16.20
C LEU A 75 -15.81 -11.23 16.64
N SER A 76 -16.96 -10.95 15.99
CA SER A 76 -17.82 -9.81 16.35
C SER A 76 -18.30 -9.88 17.80
N ALA A 77 -18.66 -11.08 18.29
CA ALA A 77 -19.07 -11.28 19.68
C ALA A 77 -17.91 -11.02 20.65
N ALA A 78 -16.73 -11.60 20.39
CA ALA A 78 -15.54 -11.39 21.22
C ALA A 78 -15.13 -9.90 21.30
N LEU A 79 -15.18 -9.19 20.18
CA LEU A 79 -14.90 -7.75 20.13
C LEU A 79 -15.92 -6.94 20.92
N ALA A 80 -17.21 -7.27 20.81
CA ALA A 80 -18.30 -6.60 21.54
C ALA A 80 -18.18 -6.81 23.05
N ASP A 81 -17.87 -8.03 23.50
CA ASP A 81 -17.67 -8.37 24.91
C ASP A 81 -16.46 -7.63 25.50
N ALA A 82 -15.41 -7.41 24.71
CA ALA A 82 -14.24 -6.66 25.11
C ALA A 82 -14.38 -5.12 24.95
N ASP A 83 -15.50 -4.60 24.42
CA ASP A 83 -15.69 -3.19 24.05
C ASP A 83 -14.61 -2.67 23.07
N ILE A 84 -14.20 -3.51 22.13
CA ILE A 84 -13.24 -3.18 21.06
C ILE A 84 -14.01 -2.98 19.74
N GLY A 85 -13.74 -1.88 19.04
CA GLY A 85 -14.31 -1.62 17.71
C GLY A 85 -13.60 -2.40 16.62
N LEU A 86 -14.23 -2.50 15.44
CA LEU A 86 -13.66 -3.10 14.24
C LEU A 86 -13.54 -2.05 13.12
N ILE A 87 -12.37 -1.94 12.52
CA ILE A 87 -12.10 -1.14 11.31
C ILE A 87 -11.81 -2.11 10.18
N LEU A 88 -12.54 -1.98 9.08
CA LEU A 88 -12.30 -2.75 7.85
C LEU A 88 -11.39 -1.96 6.89
N ASP A 89 -10.39 -2.63 6.38
CA ASP A 89 -9.66 -2.21 5.19
C ASP A 89 -10.48 -2.52 3.94
N PHE A 90 -11.09 -1.50 3.36
CA PHE A 90 -12.03 -1.65 2.25
C PHE A 90 -11.41 -1.25 0.93
N VAL A 91 -11.51 -2.11 -0.07
CA VAL A 91 -10.87 -1.98 -1.40
C VAL A 91 -11.90 -1.61 -2.47
N PRO A 92 -12.15 -0.31 -2.73
CA PRO A 92 -13.15 0.11 -3.72
C PRO A 92 -12.60 0.21 -5.15
N ASN A 93 -11.28 0.28 -5.33
CA ASN A 93 -10.66 0.69 -6.60
C ASN A 93 -10.63 -0.41 -7.65
N HIS A 94 -10.58 -1.70 -7.27
CA HIS A 94 -10.36 -2.81 -8.18
C HIS A 94 -10.94 -4.13 -7.67
N MET A 95 -11.03 -5.11 -8.58
CA MET A 95 -11.35 -6.52 -8.31
C MET A 95 -10.45 -7.43 -9.11
N VAL A 96 -10.32 -8.67 -8.63
CA VAL A 96 -9.67 -9.74 -9.41
C VAL A 96 -10.49 -10.06 -10.66
N VAL A 97 -9.78 -10.27 -11.75
CA VAL A 97 -10.32 -10.66 -13.06
C VAL A 97 -9.56 -11.86 -13.62
N ASN A 98 -9.97 -12.33 -14.80
CA ASN A 98 -9.29 -13.38 -15.57
C ASN A 98 -9.32 -14.79 -14.96
N ARG A 99 -10.11 -15.03 -13.89
CA ARG A 99 -10.30 -16.34 -13.27
C ARG A 99 -11.76 -16.76 -13.29
N ALA A 100 -12.07 -17.94 -12.74
CA ALA A 100 -13.40 -18.52 -12.80
C ALA A 100 -14.37 -18.00 -11.72
N ASP A 101 -13.88 -17.25 -10.73
CA ASP A 101 -14.59 -16.95 -9.49
C ASP A 101 -15.24 -15.55 -9.43
N ASN A 102 -14.94 -14.66 -10.38
CA ASN A 102 -15.58 -13.34 -10.48
C ASN A 102 -16.78 -13.37 -11.45
N ALA A 103 -17.98 -13.52 -10.91
CA ALA A 103 -19.21 -13.63 -11.72
C ALA A 103 -19.50 -12.38 -12.58
N TRP A 104 -19.16 -11.17 -12.11
CA TRP A 104 -19.33 -9.93 -12.88
C TRP A 104 -18.42 -9.90 -14.10
N TRP A 105 -17.16 -10.30 -13.93
CA TRP A 105 -16.21 -10.36 -15.03
C TRP A 105 -16.55 -11.44 -16.04
N LEU A 106 -16.96 -12.63 -15.59
CA LEU A 106 -17.41 -13.70 -16.49
C LEU A 106 -18.60 -13.27 -17.34
N ASP A 107 -19.58 -12.54 -16.78
CA ASP A 107 -20.70 -12.00 -17.55
C ASP A 107 -20.22 -10.95 -18.58
N VAL A 108 -19.22 -10.12 -18.23
CA VAL A 108 -18.59 -9.19 -19.19
C VAL A 108 -17.89 -9.95 -20.32
N LEU A 109 -17.19 -11.03 -20.02
CA LEU A 109 -16.54 -11.86 -21.04
C LEU A 109 -17.57 -12.58 -21.93
N GLU A 110 -18.71 -13.02 -21.39
CA GLU A 110 -19.76 -13.67 -22.15
C GLU A 110 -20.52 -12.69 -23.06
N TRP A 111 -20.81 -11.47 -22.59
CA TRP A 111 -21.74 -10.54 -23.26
C TRP A 111 -21.09 -9.27 -23.81
N GLY A 112 -19.85 -8.98 -23.46
CA GLY A 112 -19.15 -7.75 -23.84
C GLY A 112 -19.88 -6.50 -23.32
N GLN A 113 -20.02 -5.49 -24.15
CA GLN A 113 -20.73 -4.24 -23.82
C GLN A 113 -22.24 -4.42 -23.50
N LYS A 114 -22.82 -5.58 -23.82
CA LYS A 114 -24.21 -5.89 -23.46
C LYS A 114 -24.40 -6.44 -22.06
N SER A 115 -23.29 -6.71 -21.34
CA SER A 115 -23.32 -7.06 -19.93
C SER A 115 -23.82 -5.89 -19.09
N PRO A 116 -24.67 -6.10 -18.05
CA PRO A 116 -25.03 -5.06 -17.10
C PRO A 116 -23.84 -4.62 -16.23
N TYR A 117 -22.76 -5.42 -16.23
CA TYR A 117 -21.52 -5.16 -15.52
C TYR A 117 -20.44 -4.53 -16.40
N ALA A 118 -20.72 -4.29 -17.70
CA ALA A 118 -19.74 -3.68 -18.61
C ALA A 118 -19.26 -2.29 -18.14
N ASP A 119 -20.16 -1.53 -17.48
CA ASP A 119 -19.87 -0.22 -16.92
C ASP A 119 -19.34 -0.27 -15.48
N TYR A 120 -19.16 -1.48 -14.89
CA TYR A 120 -18.56 -1.62 -13.55
C TYR A 120 -17.05 -1.55 -13.63
N PHE A 121 -16.47 -2.06 -14.71
CA PHE A 121 -15.04 -2.07 -14.96
C PHE A 121 -14.63 -0.90 -15.86
N ASP A 122 -13.44 -0.37 -15.63
CA ASP A 122 -12.90 0.74 -16.42
C ASP A 122 -12.22 0.22 -17.69
N ILE A 123 -13.05 -0.25 -18.65
CA ILE A 123 -12.62 -0.81 -19.93
C ILE A 123 -12.73 0.25 -21.03
N ASP A 124 -11.69 0.39 -21.85
CA ASP A 124 -11.73 1.17 -23.11
C ASP A 124 -12.10 0.25 -24.28
N TRP A 125 -13.39 0.20 -24.60
CA TRP A 125 -13.95 -0.66 -25.63
C TRP A 125 -13.53 -0.31 -27.05
N GLU A 126 -12.98 0.88 -27.28
CA GLU A 126 -12.63 1.39 -28.61
C GLU A 126 -11.15 1.19 -28.95
N THR A 127 -10.35 0.63 -28.07
CA THR A 127 -8.89 0.58 -28.22
C THR A 127 -8.40 -0.59 -29.06
N LEU A 128 -9.14 -1.70 -29.09
CA LEU A 128 -8.72 -2.88 -29.86
C LEU A 128 -9.11 -2.77 -31.32
N PRO A 129 -8.17 -2.43 -32.24
CA PRO A 129 -8.49 -2.20 -33.66
C PRO A 129 -9.00 -3.47 -34.37
N TYR A 130 -8.71 -4.65 -33.81
CA TYR A 130 -9.06 -5.96 -34.39
C TYR A 130 -10.42 -6.49 -33.91
N LYS A 131 -11.11 -5.76 -33.05
CA LYS A 131 -12.45 -6.10 -32.52
C LYS A 131 -13.42 -4.94 -32.77
N PRO A 132 -14.01 -4.83 -34.00
CA PRO A 132 -14.85 -3.67 -34.35
C PRO A 132 -16.09 -3.51 -33.46
N GLU A 133 -16.59 -4.60 -32.86
CA GLU A 133 -17.73 -4.59 -31.91
C GLU A 133 -17.28 -4.29 -30.47
N GLY A 134 -15.99 -3.99 -30.27
CA GLY A 134 -15.34 -3.87 -28.93
C GLY A 134 -15.01 -5.25 -28.38
N GLY A 135 -14.07 -5.27 -27.44
CA GLY A 135 -13.64 -6.49 -26.76
C GLY A 135 -12.71 -6.19 -25.59
N VAL A 136 -12.37 -7.22 -24.84
CA VAL A 136 -11.43 -7.15 -23.73
C VAL A 136 -10.17 -7.93 -24.09
N LEU A 137 -8.99 -7.35 -23.94
CA LEU A 137 -7.73 -8.07 -24.07
C LEU A 137 -7.45 -8.86 -22.79
N LEU A 138 -7.20 -10.16 -22.91
CA LEU A 138 -6.88 -11.08 -21.83
C LEU A 138 -5.44 -11.56 -21.97
N PRO A 139 -4.45 -10.91 -21.35
CA PRO A 139 -3.04 -11.27 -21.47
C PRO A 139 -2.68 -12.36 -20.44
N ILE A 140 -3.24 -13.57 -20.62
CA ILE A 140 -3.17 -14.67 -19.66
C ILE A 140 -2.26 -15.82 -20.10
N LEU A 141 -1.85 -15.85 -21.37
CA LEU A 141 -1.10 -16.99 -21.90
C LEU A 141 0.39 -16.91 -21.55
N GLY A 142 0.97 -18.04 -21.15
CA GLY A 142 2.40 -18.17 -20.84
C GLY A 142 3.32 -18.13 -22.08
N HIS A 143 2.77 -18.49 -23.26
CA HIS A 143 3.45 -18.52 -24.55
C HIS A 143 2.64 -17.78 -25.62
N PRO A 144 3.20 -17.50 -26.82
CA PRO A 144 2.47 -16.92 -27.93
C PRO A 144 1.18 -17.71 -28.24
N TYR A 145 0.13 -16.99 -28.59
CA TYR A 145 -1.22 -17.57 -28.79
C TYR A 145 -1.24 -18.77 -29.74
N GLY A 146 -0.49 -18.69 -30.85
CA GLY A 146 -0.41 -19.79 -31.81
C GLY A 146 0.16 -21.05 -31.18
N ASP A 147 1.26 -20.92 -30.43
CA ASP A 147 1.94 -22.06 -29.78
C ASP A 147 1.04 -22.74 -28.77
N VAL A 148 0.34 -21.95 -27.93
CA VAL A 148 -0.63 -22.42 -26.91
C VAL A 148 -1.80 -23.14 -27.59
N LEU A 149 -2.32 -22.58 -28.68
CA LEU A 149 -3.45 -23.14 -29.42
C LEU A 149 -3.07 -24.49 -30.08
N GLU A 150 -1.93 -24.55 -30.76
CA GLU A 150 -1.43 -25.76 -31.44
C GLU A 150 -1.03 -26.83 -30.42
N ALA A 151 -0.54 -26.45 -29.23
CA ALA A 151 -0.24 -27.37 -28.14
C ALA A 151 -1.50 -27.95 -27.47
N GLY A 152 -2.70 -27.43 -27.78
CA GLY A 152 -3.95 -27.88 -27.18
C GLY A 152 -4.13 -27.48 -25.72
N GLU A 153 -3.42 -26.46 -25.26
CA GLU A 153 -3.51 -25.97 -23.88
C GLU A 153 -4.81 -25.19 -23.61
N ILE A 154 -5.54 -24.77 -24.67
CA ILE A 154 -6.88 -24.19 -24.54
C ILE A 154 -7.90 -25.28 -24.87
N GLU A 155 -8.71 -25.68 -23.90
CA GLU A 155 -9.71 -26.71 -24.02
C GLU A 155 -11.14 -26.14 -24.00
N LEU A 156 -11.94 -26.47 -24.99
CA LEU A 156 -13.39 -26.21 -24.94
C LEU A 156 -14.07 -27.29 -24.09
N LYS A 157 -14.81 -26.87 -23.05
CA LYS A 157 -15.54 -27.76 -22.14
C LYS A 157 -17.03 -27.39 -22.10
N PHE A 158 -17.84 -28.40 -21.82
CA PHE A 158 -19.27 -28.25 -21.53
C PHE A 158 -19.53 -28.49 -20.06
N ASP A 159 -20.25 -27.57 -19.45
CA ASP A 159 -20.74 -27.75 -18.08
C ASP A 159 -22.19 -28.28 -18.14
N PRO A 160 -22.43 -29.54 -17.76
CA PRO A 160 -23.76 -30.12 -17.83
C PRO A 160 -24.74 -29.54 -16.81
N ASP A 161 -24.26 -29.02 -15.66
CA ASP A 161 -25.11 -28.47 -14.63
C ASP A 161 -25.59 -27.06 -15.02
N GLU A 162 -24.68 -26.23 -15.59
CA GLU A 162 -25.00 -24.93 -16.10
C GLU A 162 -25.61 -24.95 -17.53
N GLY A 163 -25.44 -26.03 -18.28
CA GLY A 163 -25.78 -26.09 -19.73
C GLY A 163 -24.97 -25.07 -20.54
N SER A 164 -23.73 -24.84 -20.17
CA SER A 164 -22.90 -23.78 -20.76
C SER A 164 -21.57 -24.29 -21.33
N PHE A 165 -21.05 -23.59 -22.36
CA PHE A 165 -19.72 -23.84 -22.92
C PHE A 165 -18.74 -22.78 -22.44
N SER A 166 -17.53 -23.21 -22.08
CA SER A 166 -16.40 -22.33 -21.78
C SER A 166 -15.10 -22.92 -22.35
N ALA A 167 -14.23 -22.08 -22.90
CA ALA A 167 -12.84 -22.47 -23.11
C ALA A 167 -12.06 -22.28 -21.82
N TRP A 168 -11.10 -23.16 -21.56
CA TRP A 168 -10.29 -23.15 -20.36
C TRP A 168 -8.81 -23.14 -20.72
N TYR A 169 -8.06 -22.27 -20.05
CA TYR A 169 -6.61 -22.28 -20.07
C TYR A 169 -6.15 -22.35 -18.61
N PHE A 170 -5.76 -23.54 -18.17
CA PHE A 170 -5.55 -23.86 -16.75
C PHE A 170 -6.76 -23.45 -15.89
N GLU A 171 -6.59 -22.50 -14.94
CA GLU A 171 -7.65 -21.98 -14.09
C GLU A 171 -8.46 -20.81 -14.71
N HIS A 172 -8.10 -20.36 -15.90
CA HIS A 172 -8.80 -19.28 -16.58
C HIS A 172 -10.03 -19.80 -17.32
N ARG A 173 -11.22 -19.39 -16.86
CA ARG A 173 -12.50 -19.67 -17.53
C ARG A 173 -12.81 -18.59 -18.56
N LEU A 174 -13.04 -18.97 -19.78
CA LEU A 174 -13.33 -18.12 -20.93
C LEU A 174 -14.73 -18.47 -21.45
N PRO A 175 -15.80 -17.84 -20.96
CA PRO A 175 -17.16 -18.16 -21.36
C PRO A 175 -17.36 -18.00 -22.86
N ILE A 176 -18.05 -18.96 -23.48
CA ILE A 176 -18.46 -18.86 -24.87
C ILE A 176 -19.84 -18.20 -24.93
N ARG A 177 -19.97 -17.17 -25.78
CA ARG A 177 -21.23 -16.46 -25.98
C ARG A 177 -22.31 -17.42 -26.46
N PRO A 178 -23.52 -17.45 -25.85
CA PRO A 178 -24.61 -18.38 -26.20
C PRO A 178 -25.07 -18.33 -27.66
N ASN A 179 -24.88 -17.22 -28.35
CA ASN A 179 -25.17 -17.13 -29.79
C ASN A 179 -24.26 -18.00 -30.69
N ARG A 180 -23.26 -18.67 -30.09
CA ARG A 180 -22.40 -19.65 -30.79
C ARG A 180 -22.73 -21.09 -30.44
N TYR A 181 -23.62 -21.33 -29.48
CA TYR A 181 -23.98 -22.68 -29.05
C TYR A 181 -24.57 -23.52 -30.21
N GLY A 182 -25.43 -22.93 -31.07
CA GLY A 182 -25.97 -23.64 -32.22
C GLY A 182 -24.88 -24.15 -33.18
N ASP A 183 -23.80 -23.36 -33.40
CA ASP A 183 -22.70 -23.78 -34.28
C ASP A 183 -21.88 -24.91 -33.58
N ILE A 184 -21.65 -24.80 -32.26
CA ILE A 184 -20.99 -25.86 -31.51
C ILE A 184 -21.78 -27.14 -31.53
N LEU A 185 -23.10 -27.09 -31.24
CA LEU A 185 -23.97 -28.27 -31.23
C LEU A 185 -23.99 -29.00 -32.55
N ARG A 186 -24.15 -28.29 -33.69
CA ARG A 186 -24.06 -28.89 -35.01
C ARG A 186 -22.73 -29.59 -35.27
N THR A 187 -21.64 -28.95 -34.88
CA THR A 187 -20.28 -29.47 -35.06
C THR A 187 -20.04 -30.72 -34.19
N VAL A 188 -20.44 -30.69 -32.92
CA VAL A 188 -20.22 -31.81 -32.00
C VAL A 188 -21.11 -33.02 -32.34
N VAL A 189 -22.36 -32.79 -32.77
CA VAL A 189 -23.26 -33.90 -33.19
C VAL A 189 -22.72 -34.56 -34.44
N ALA A 190 -22.29 -33.79 -35.44
CA ALA A 190 -21.69 -34.33 -36.67
C ALA A 190 -20.37 -35.10 -36.35
N ARG A 191 -19.51 -34.57 -35.48
CA ARG A 191 -18.24 -35.23 -35.09
C ARG A 191 -18.46 -36.53 -34.34
N ALA A 192 -19.48 -36.60 -33.49
CA ALA A 192 -19.85 -37.77 -32.70
C ALA A 192 -20.71 -38.78 -33.49
N GLU A 193 -20.96 -38.55 -34.77
CA GLU A 193 -21.87 -39.36 -35.64
C GLU A 193 -23.27 -39.52 -35.01
N GLY A 194 -23.73 -38.44 -34.32
CA GLY A 194 -24.92 -38.46 -33.48
C GLY A 194 -26.24 -38.14 -34.22
N ASP A 195 -26.26 -37.95 -35.54
CA ASP A 195 -27.45 -37.52 -36.30
C ASP A 195 -28.64 -38.46 -36.11
N ASN A 196 -28.37 -39.75 -35.91
CA ASN A 196 -29.40 -40.79 -35.70
C ASN A 196 -29.64 -41.09 -34.21
N ASP A 197 -28.85 -40.54 -33.29
CA ASP A 197 -29.02 -40.70 -31.86
C ASP A 197 -30.19 -39.80 -31.38
N PRO A 198 -31.10 -40.32 -30.52
CA PRO A 198 -32.15 -39.50 -29.94
C PRO A 198 -31.63 -38.22 -29.19
N SER A 199 -30.50 -38.32 -28.50
CA SER A 199 -29.87 -37.20 -27.83
C SER A 199 -29.27 -36.21 -28.84
N GLY A 200 -28.68 -36.72 -29.95
CA GLY A 200 -28.16 -35.88 -31.00
C GLY A 200 -29.26 -35.07 -31.70
N ARG A 201 -30.41 -35.70 -32.01
CA ARG A 201 -31.58 -34.98 -32.59
C ARG A 201 -32.08 -33.91 -31.65
N ARG A 202 -32.20 -34.17 -30.33
CA ARG A 202 -32.59 -33.14 -29.35
C ARG A 202 -31.60 -31.96 -29.32
N LEU A 203 -30.29 -32.21 -29.39
CA LEU A 203 -29.29 -31.16 -29.49
C LEU A 203 -29.42 -30.33 -30.78
N LEU A 204 -29.69 -30.99 -31.92
CA LEU A 204 -29.94 -30.28 -33.17
C LEU A 204 -31.25 -29.46 -33.14
N ASP A 205 -32.33 -29.98 -32.52
CA ASP A 205 -33.57 -29.25 -32.29
C ASP A 205 -33.34 -28.00 -31.43
N ILE A 206 -32.46 -28.10 -30.41
CA ILE A 206 -32.06 -26.93 -29.63
C ILE A 206 -31.27 -25.93 -30.49
N ALA A 207 -30.33 -26.41 -31.30
CA ALA A 207 -29.54 -25.57 -32.21
C ALA A 207 -30.40 -24.85 -33.26
N GLU A 208 -31.49 -25.49 -33.76
CA GLU A 208 -32.41 -24.92 -34.74
C GLU A 208 -33.33 -23.83 -34.18
N ARG A 209 -33.62 -23.88 -32.86
CA ARG A 209 -34.40 -22.82 -32.20
C ARG A 209 -33.68 -21.46 -32.18
N TYR A 210 -32.37 -21.44 -32.37
CA TYR A 210 -31.53 -20.24 -32.36
C TYR A 210 -30.68 -20.17 -33.65
N PRO A 211 -31.29 -20.07 -34.85
CA PRO A 211 -30.57 -20.18 -36.13
C PRO A 211 -29.78 -18.93 -36.51
N ASP A 212 -30.13 -17.77 -35.93
CA ASP A 212 -29.49 -16.50 -36.23
C ASP A 212 -28.22 -16.35 -35.35
N PRO A 213 -27.05 -16.02 -35.92
CA PRO A 213 -25.84 -15.75 -35.15
C PRO A 213 -25.97 -14.57 -34.14
N ARG A 214 -27.04 -13.77 -34.23
CA ARG A 214 -27.42 -12.74 -33.29
C ARG A 214 -28.27 -13.23 -32.10
N ALA A 215 -28.87 -14.41 -32.24
CA ALA A 215 -29.65 -15.08 -31.19
C ALA A 215 -28.83 -16.21 -30.53
N PRO A 216 -29.13 -16.62 -29.28
CA PRO A 216 -30.11 -15.99 -28.41
C PRO A 216 -29.68 -14.64 -27.92
N SER A 217 -30.66 -13.80 -27.59
CA SER A 217 -30.42 -12.60 -26.81
C SER A 217 -30.02 -12.96 -25.37
N ARG A 218 -29.58 -12.00 -24.62
CA ARG A 218 -29.27 -12.22 -23.19
C ARG A 218 -30.48 -12.73 -22.39
N ASN A 219 -31.71 -12.30 -22.78
CA ASN A 219 -32.93 -12.73 -22.11
C ASN A 219 -33.29 -14.18 -22.46
N ASP A 220 -32.89 -14.68 -23.63
CA ASP A 220 -33.17 -16.04 -24.08
C ASP A 220 -32.12 -17.06 -23.60
N ALA A 221 -30.92 -16.59 -23.28
CA ALA A 221 -29.78 -17.45 -22.87
C ALA A 221 -30.07 -18.37 -21.68
N PRO A 222 -30.76 -17.94 -20.60
CA PRO A 222 -31.12 -18.85 -19.50
C PRO A 222 -31.97 -20.04 -19.95
N ALA A 223 -32.93 -19.81 -20.82
CA ALA A 223 -33.79 -20.90 -21.36
C ALA A 223 -33.00 -21.86 -22.26
N LEU A 224 -32.05 -21.35 -23.07
CA LEU A 224 -31.14 -22.18 -23.86
C LEU A 224 -30.24 -23.03 -22.95
N LYS A 225 -29.58 -22.43 -21.94
CA LYS A 225 -28.71 -23.14 -21.01
C LYS A 225 -29.47 -24.20 -20.22
N GLN A 226 -30.69 -23.89 -19.75
CA GLN A 226 -31.57 -24.85 -19.10
C GLN A 226 -31.96 -26.02 -20.03
N ALA A 227 -32.30 -25.73 -21.30
CA ALA A 227 -32.63 -26.78 -22.26
C ALA A 227 -31.44 -27.70 -22.51
N LEU A 228 -30.22 -27.18 -22.55
CA LEU A 228 -28.99 -27.96 -22.66
C LEU A 228 -28.71 -28.83 -21.45
N ALA A 229 -28.80 -28.27 -20.23
CA ALA A 229 -28.65 -28.99 -18.97
C ALA A 229 -29.64 -30.18 -18.86
N MET A 230 -30.86 -30.00 -19.34
CA MET A 230 -31.91 -31.03 -19.33
C MET A 230 -31.89 -31.98 -20.52
N SER A 231 -31.00 -31.83 -21.50
CA SER A 231 -31.04 -32.55 -22.81
C SER A 231 -30.61 -34.01 -22.76
N GLU A 232 -30.02 -34.49 -21.64
CA GLU A 232 -29.35 -35.79 -21.55
C GLU A 232 -28.26 -36.02 -22.61
N GLY A 233 -27.82 -34.92 -23.27
CA GLY A 233 -26.87 -34.93 -24.37
C GLY A 233 -25.39 -34.77 -23.95
N ALA A 234 -25.08 -34.67 -22.66
CA ALA A 234 -23.74 -34.35 -22.18
C ALA A 234 -22.66 -35.35 -22.66
N ALA A 235 -22.94 -36.64 -22.64
CA ALA A 235 -21.99 -37.67 -23.11
C ALA A 235 -21.72 -37.58 -24.61
N LEU A 236 -22.72 -37.19 -25.40
CA LEU A 236 -22.57 -36.96 -26.84
C LEU A 236 -21.79 -35.69 -27.13
N ILE A 237 -22.09 -34.62 -26.37
CA ILE A 237 -21.34 -33.35 -26.46
C ILE A 237 -19.86 -33.63 -26.16
N GLU A 238 -19.55 -34.32 -25.07
CA GLU A 238 -18.15 -34.59 -24.66
C GLU A 238 -17.39 -35.36 -25.77
N ARG A 239 -17.99 -36.37 -26.37
CA ARG A 239 -17.38 -37.08 -27.50
C ARG A 239 -17.17 -36.16 -28.72
N GLY A 240 -18.12 -35.28 -29.01
CA GLY A 240 -18.09 -34.40 -30.19
C GLY A 240 -17.16 -33.19 -30.00
N LEU A 241 -16.80 -32.81 -28.77
CA LEU A 241 -15.85 -31.73 -28.47
C LEU A 241 -14.46 -32.01 -29.04
N ASP A 242 -14.16 -33.26 -29.42
CA ASP A 242 -12.93 -33.62 -30.13
C ASP A 242 -12.76 -32.82 -31.47
N ALA A 243 -13.85 -32.31 -32.04
CA ALA A 243 -13.80 -31.38 -33.17
C ALA A 243 -13.07 -30.05 -32.85
N TYR A 244 -12.95 -29.68 -31.59
CA TYR A 244 -12.28 -28.48 -31.09
C TYR A 244 -11.02 -28.77 -30.29
N ARG A 245 -10.58 -30.05 -30.23
CA ARG A 245 -9.37 -30.44 -29.46
C ARG A 245 -8.17 -30.52 -30.44
N PRO A 246 -7.26 -29.50 -30.39
CA PRO A 246 -6.07 -29.50 -31.23
C PRO A 246 -5.16 -30.70 -30.91
N ALA A 247 -4.67 -31.34 -32.00
CA ALA A 247 -3.68 -32.41 -31.92
C ALA A 247 -2.83 -32.39 -33.19
N ARG A 248 -1.66 -33.01 -33.18
CA ARG A 248 -0.74 -33.01 -34.35
C ARG A 248 -1.35 -33.53 -35.62
N ASP A 249 -2.34 -34.43 -35.49
CA ASP A 249 -3.09 -35.02 -36.60
C ASP A 249 -4.47 -34.36 -36.87
N ASN A 250 -4.84 -33.33 -36.07
CA ASN A 250 -6.14 -32.64 -36.16
C ASN A 250 -5.94 -31.12 -36.34
N ALA A 251 -5.30 -30.71 -37.41
CA ALA A 251 -5.13 -29.29 -37.75
C ALA A 251 -6.45 -28.55 -37.96
N SER A 252 -7.54 -29.26 -38.34
CA SER A 252 -8.88 -28.67 -38.49
C SER A 252 -9.48 -28.22 -37.17
N ALA A 253 -9.15 -28.87 -36.05
CA ALA A 253 -9.57 -28.46 -34.70
C ALA A 253 -8.90 -27.13 -34.25
N VAL A 254 -7.62 -26.93 -34.60
CA VAL A 254 -6.95 -25.66 -34.40
C VAL A 254 -7.71 -24.51 -35.02
N VAL A 255 -8.09 -24.66 -36.32
CA VAL A 255 -8.84 -23.66 -37.06
C VAL A 255 -10.23 -23.45 -36.47
N ALA A 256 -10.93 -24.56 -36.09
CA ALA A 256 -12.26 -24.49 -35.50
C ALA A 256 -12.24 -23.74 -34.14
N LEU A 257 -11.33 -24.09 -33.23
CA LEU A 257 -11.19 -23.43 -31.94
C LEU A 257 -10.77 -21.96 -32.09
N HIS A 258 -9.79 -21.68 -32.97
CA HIS A 258 -9.39 -20.31 -33.28
C HIS A 258 -10.58 -19.45 -33.75
N ARG A 259 -11.35 -19.92 -34.72
CA ARG A 259 -12.54 -19.20 -35.24
C ARG A 259 -13.60 -18.99 -34.16
N LEU A 260 -13.77 -19.94 -33.23
CA LEU A 260 -14.71 -19.82 -32.13
C LEU A 260 -14.26 -18.72 -31.16
N LEU A 261 -12.98 -18.71 -30.78
CA LEU A 261 -12.38 -17.71 -29.85
C LEU A 261 -12.38 -16.30 -30.47
N GLU A 262 -12.05 -16.17 -31.77
CA GLU A 262 -12.05 -14.86 -32.44
C GLU A 262 -13.45 -14.20 -32.52
N ARG A 263 -14.53 -14.98 -32.39
CA ARG A 263 -15.90 -14.48 -32.35
C ARG A 263 -16.40 -14.11 -30.95
N GLN A 264 -15.56 -14.24 -29.90
CA GLN A 264 -15.91 -13.84 -28.54
C GLN A 264 -15.67 -12.34 -28.32
N PRO A 265 -16.32 -11.72 -27.33
CA PRO A 265 -16.10 -10.31 -27.01
C PRO A 265 -14.81 -10.09 -26.16
N TYR A 266 -13.86 -10.99 -26.31
CA TYR A 266 -12.52 -10.90 -25.73
C TYR A 266 -11.46 -11.40 -26.72
N ARG A 267 -10.20 -11.09 -26.45
CA ARG A 267 -9.04 -11.60 -27.17
C ARG A 267 -8.02 -12.14 -26.19
N VAL A 268 -7.73 -13.43 -26.31
CA VAL A 268 -6.69 -14.09 -25.48
C VAL A 268 -5.33 -13.81 -26.09
N ALA A 269 -4.36 -13.45 -25.27
CA ALA A 269 -3.02 -13.05 -25.73
C ALA A 269 -1.92 -13.47 -24.74
N HIS A 270 -0.68 -13.50 -25.24
CA HIS A 270 0.51 -13.73 -24.42
C HIS A 270 0.65 -12.62 -23.36
N TRP A 271 1.02 -12.96 -22.15
CA TRP A 271 1.08 -12.02 -21.00
C TRP A 271 1.94 -10.77 -21.28
N ARG A 272 2.98 -10.88 -22.12
CA ARG A 272 3.86 -9.74 -22.46
C ARG A 272 3.17 -8.66 -23.28
N THR A 273 2.03 -8.93 -23.90
CA THR A 273 1.26 -7.91 -24.62
C THR A 273 0.55 -6.92 -23.68
N ALA A 274 0.41 -7.28 -22.41
CA ALA A 274 -0.29 -6.46 -21.42
C ALA A 274 0.27 -5.04 -21.33
N SER A 275 1.58 -4.88 -21.28
CA SER A 275 2.22 -3.58 -21.10
C SER A 275 1.87 -2.56 -22.20
N SER A 276 1.53 -3.02 -23.41
CA SER A 276 1.27 -2.15 -24.56
C SER A 276 -0.18 -2.14 -25.06
N GLU A 277 -0.94 -3.22 -24.83
CA GLU A 277 -2.26 -3.41 -25.49
C GLU A 277 -3.43 -3.66 -24.54
N ILE A 278 -3.21 -3.82 -23.22
CA ILE A 278 -4.30 -4.01 -22.28
C ILE A 278 -5.25 -2.82 -22.34
N ASN A 279 -6.56 -3.07 -22.34
CA ASN A 279 -7.56 -2.03 -22.55
C ASN A 279 -8.54 -1.85 -21.39
N TYR A 280 -8.15 -2.31 -20.21
CA TYR A 280 -8.80 -1.96 -18.95
C TYR A 280 -7.77 -1.35 -17.99
N ARG A 281 -8.22 -0.44 -17.12
CA ARG A 281 -7.37 0.15 -16.12
C ARG A 281 -6.96 -0.92 -15.10
N ARG A 282 -5.66 -1.04 -14.81
CA ARG A 282 -5.13 -1.96 -13.81
C ARG A 282 -4.91 -1.25 -12.47
N PHE A 283 -4.85 -2.04 -11.41
CA PHE A 283 -4.22 -1.61 -10.17
C PHE A 283 -2.70 -1.71 -10.38
N PHE A 284 -2.03 -0.55 -10.44
CA PHE A 284 -0.65 -0.43 -10.90
C PHE A 284 -0.43 -1.12 -12.26
N ASP A 285 0.39 -2.17 -12.29
CA ASP A 285 0.70 -2.97 -13.47
C ASP A 285 0.26 -4.44 -13.33
N VAL A 286 -0.60 -4.74 -12.34
CA VAL A 286 -1.09 -6.11 -12.08
C VAL A 286 -2.24 -6.46 -13.03
N ASN A 287 -1.97 -7.35 -13.97
CA ASN A 287 -2.92 -7.71 -15.04
C ASN A 287 -4.23 -8.33 -14.53
N ASP A 288 -4.18 -9.03 -13.39
CA ASP A 288 -5.33 -9.70 -12.79
C ASP A 288 -6.21 -8.79 -11.92
N LEU A 289 -5.86 -7.51 -11.76
CA LEU A 289 -6.60 -6.54 -10.95
C LEU A 289 -7.16 -5.41 -11.81
N ALA A 290 -8.44 -5.55 -12.21
CA ALA A 290 -9.11 -4.55 -13.04
C ALA A 290 -9.77 -3.46 -12.19
N GLY A 291 -9.56 -2.21 -12.60
CA GLY A 291 -10.14 -1.05 -11.95
C GLY A 291 -11.65 -0.96 -12.09
N LEU A 292 -12.32 -0.63 -10.99
CA LEU A 292 -13.75 -0.39 -10.93
C LEU A 292 -14.09 1.09 -11.21
N ARG A 293 -15.27 1.31 -11.78
CA ARG A 293 -15.85 2.64 -12.01
C ARG A 293 -16.83 2.98 -10.88
N VAL A 294 -16.29 3.27 -9.71
CA VAL A 294 -17.10 3.59 -8.51
C VAL A 294 -17.81 4.94 -8.60
N GLU A 295 -17.46 5.77 -9.58
CA GLU A 295 -18.23 6.95 -9.96
C GLU A 295 -19.60 6.60 -10.53
N ASN A 296 -19.78 5.39 -11.10
CA ASN A 296 -21.07 4.84 -11.48
C ASN A 296 -21.89 4.53 -10.20
N PRO A 297 -23.10 5.13 -10.04
CA PRO A 297 -23.91 4.93 -8.84
C PRO A 297 -24.30 3.47 -8.56
N LYS A 298 -24.47 2.66 -9.61
CA LYS A 298 -24.84 1.26 -9.48
C LYS A 298 -23.66 0.43 -8.94
N THR A 299 -22.50 0.56 -9.55
CA THR A 299 -21.26 -0.06 -9.07
C THR A 299 -20.99 0.31 -7.60
N PHE A 300 -21.10 1.61 -7.27
CA PHE A 300 -20.92 2.09 -5.91
C PHE A 300 -21.85 1.40 -4.90
N VAL A 301 -23.15 1.31 -5.23
CA VAL A 301 -24.13 0.68 -4.32
C VAL A 301 -23.84 -0.81 -4.17
N ASP A 302 -23.53 -1.49 -5.25
CA ASP A 302 -23.36 -2.94 -5.24
C ASP A 302 -22.10 -3.39 -4.46
N ILE A 303 -21.00 -2.65 -4.54
CA ILE A 303 -19.78 -3.01 -3.76
C ILE A 303 -19.88 -2.65 -2.28
N HIS A 304 -20.82 -1.78 -1.88
CA HIS A 304 -20.96 -1.36 -0.48
C HIS A 304 -22.10 -2.06 0.26
N ARG A 305 -22.84 -2.98 -0.36
CA ARG A 305 -24.04 -3.57 0.23
C ARG A 305 -23.75 -4.26 1.56
N LEU A 306 -22.76 -5.17 1.60
CA LEU A 306 -22.37 -5.87 2.84
C LEU A 306 -21.81 -4.91 3.89
N VAL A 307 -20.97 -3.96 3.48
CA VAL A 307 -20.42 -2.93 4.38
C VAL A 307 -21.53 -2.13 5.07
N VAL A 308 -22.56 -1.72 4.32
CA VAL A 308 -23.73 -1.01 4.85
C VAL A 308 -24.49 -1.88 5.85
N GLU A 309 -24.64 -3.17 5.59
CA GLU A 309 -25.27 -4.14 6.51
C GLU A 309 -24.47 -4.28 7.80
N LEU A 310 -23.16 -4.46 7.71
CA LEU A 310 -22.28 -4.57 8.88
C LEU A 310 -22.31 -3.30 9.75
N ILE A 311 -22.38 -2.12 9.14
CA ILE A 311 -22.55 -0.85 9.86
C ILE A 311 -23.94 -0.76 10.51
N ALA A 312 -24.99 -1.12 9.79
CA ALA A 312 -26.37 -1.06 10.31
C ALA A 312 -26.60 -2.01 11.49
N THR A 313 -25.93 -3.16 11.49
CA THR A 313 -25.97 -4.16 12.57
C THR A 313 -24.95 -3.91 13.69
N ASN A 314 -24.22 -2.78 13.65
CA ASN A 314 -23.17 -2.40 14.61
C ASN A 314 -22.05 -3.46 14.76
N ARG A 315 -21.72 -4.14 13.68
CA ARG A 315 -20.59 -5.10 13.58
C ARG A 315 -19.33 -4.46 12.99
N LEU A 316 -19.45 -3.24 12.42
CA LEU A 316 -18.37 -2.47 11.85
C LEU A 316 -18.40 -1.03 12.38
N HIS A 317 -17.27 -0.53 12.87
CA HIS A 317 -17.14 0.74 13.60
C HIS A 317 -16.29 1.78 12.89
N GLY A 318 -15.50 1.38 11.89
CA GLY A 318 -14.67 2.26 11.07
C GLY A 318 -14.30 1.65 9.73
N LEU A 319 -13.80 2.51 8.84
CA LEU A 319 -13.29 2.12 7.50
C LEU A 319 -11.92 2.74 7.25
N ARG A 320 -11.05 1.98 6.65
CA ARG A 320 -9.89 2.49 5.90
C ARG A 320 -10.18 2.27 4.42
N ILE A 321 -10.15 3.34 3.66
CA ILE A 321 -10.39 3.28 2.22
C ILE A 321 -9.06 3.11 1.51
N ASP A 322 -8.89 1.95 0.90
CA ASP A 322 -7.73 1.59 0.12
C ASP A 322 -7.63 2.42 -1.17
N HIS A 323 -6.42 2.86 -1.47
CA HIS A 323 -6.04 3.50 -2.75
C HIS A 323 -7.03 4.57 -3.23
N ILE A 324 -7.34 5.55 -2.35
CA ILE A 324 -8.30 6.63 -2.68
C ILE A 324 -7.90 7.41 -3.94
N ASP A 325 -6.59 7.52 -4.21
CA ASP A 325 -6.04 8.20 -5.38
C ASP A 325 -6.30 7.48 -6.71
N GLY A 326 -6.59 6.18 -6.68
CA GLY A 326 -6.99 5.41 -7.86
C GLY A 326 -8.42 5.69 -8.33
N LEU A 327 -9.26 6.31 -7.51
CA LEU A 327 -10.66 6.58 -7.85
C LEU A 327 -10.79 7.75 -8.83
N HIS A 328 -11.82 7.72 -9.67
CA HIS A 328 -12.08 8.75 -10.65
C HIS A 328 -12.31 10.12 -10.01
N ASP A 329 -13.18 10.19 -8.99
CA ASP A 329 -13.48 11.40 -8.18
C ASP A 329 -13.54 11.05 -6.69
N PRO A 330 -12.42 11.18 -5.95
CA PRO A 330 -12.36 10.92 -4.51
C PRO A 330 -13.33 11.77 -3.69
N HIS A 331 -13.53 13.04 -4.04
CA HIS A 331 -14.47 13.91 -3.35
C HIS A 331 -15.92 13.40 -3.47
N GLN A 332 -16.33 12.98 -4.68
CA GLN A 332 -17.65 12.42 -4.90
C GLN A 332 -17.83 11.11 -4.15
N TYR A 333 -16.80 10.24 -4.17
CA TYR A 333 -16.80 8.97 -3.46
C TYR A 333 -17.01 9.18 -1.95
N CYS A 334 -16.23 10.03 -1.31
CA CYS A 334 -16.35 10.32 0.12
C CYS A 334 -17.72 10.91 0.48
N ARG A 335 -18.26 11.85 -0.34
CA ARG A 335 -19.62 12.37 -0.13
C ARG A 335 -20.70 11.28 -0.22
N ARG A 336 -20.57 10.34 -1.16
CA ARG A 336 -21.51 9.21 -1.29
C ARG A 336 -21.37 8.25 -0.12
N LEU A 337 -20.15 7.89 0.27
CA LEU A 337 -19.85 7.03 1.39
C LEU A 337 -20.47 7.57 2.68
N GLN A 338 -20.24 8.84 3.01
CA GLN A 338 -20.84 9.47 4.19
C GLN A 338 -22.37 9.44 4.18
N ARG A 339 -22.98 9.55 3.00
CA ARG A 339 -24.46 9.50 2.87
C ARG A 339 -24.98 8.10 3.19
N ILE A 340 -24.37 7.03 2.68
CA ILE A 340 -24.81 5.65 2.96
C ILE A 340 -24.54 5.25 4.41
N VAL A 341 -23.38 5.63 4.97
CA VAL A 341 -23.03 5.41 6.38
C VAL A 341 -24.05 6.09 7.31
N ARG A 342 -24.39 7.37 7.07
CA ARG A 342 -25.42 8.06 7.86
C ARG A 342 -26.78 7.37 7.80
N ARG A 343 -27.18 6.86 6.64
CA ARG A 343 -28.43 6.11 6.49
C ARG A 343 -28.40 4.80 7.28
N ALA A 344 -27.29 4.04 7.16
CA ALA A 344 -27.14 2.77 7.89
C ALA A 344 -27.19 2.96 9.41
N ARG A 345 -26.55 4.01 9.93
CA ARG A 345 -26.49 4.30 11.38
C ARG A 345 -27.77 4.91 11.95
N GLY A 346 -28.68 5.44 11.16
CA GLY A 346 -29.94 5.99 11.60
C GLY A 346 -29.79 7.04 12.73
N LYS A 347 -30.37 6.79 13.93
CA LYS A 347 -30.25 7.71 15.07
C LYS A 347 -28.82 7.89 15.58
N ALA A 348 -27.96 6.90 15.45
CA ALA A 348 -26.54 6.99 15.82
C ALA A 348 -25.70 7.86 14.87
N ALA A 349 -26.25 8.31 13.75
CA ALA A 349 -25.58 9.17 12.76
C ALA A 349 -25.16 10.55 13.28
N ARG A 350 -25.60 10.95 14.50
CA ARG A 350 -25.19 12.20 15.15
C ARG A 350 -23.73 12.16 15.60
N ARG A 351 -23.16 10.97 15.79
CA ARG A 351 -21.75 10.78 16.13
C ARG A 351 -20.94 10.52 14.86
N PRO A 352 -19.67 10.97 14.75
CA PRO A 352 -18.82 10.66 13.62
C PRO A 352 -18.65 9.13 13.46
N PHE A 353 -18.52 8.68 12.24
CA PHE A 353 -18.09 7.30 11.92
C PHE A 353 -16.64 7.39 11.49
N TYR A 354 -15.77 6.65 12.19
CA TYR A 354 -14.34 6.74 11.95
C TYR A 354 -13.99 6.24 10.53
N THR A 355 -13.48 7.13 9.71
CA THR A 355 -13.06 6.78 8.35
C THR A 355 -11.73 7.47 8.04
N VAL A 356 -10.74 6.70 7.65
CA VAL A 356 -9.45 7.17 7.14
C VAL A 356 -9.26 6.75 5.70
N VAL A 357 -8.39 7.46 4.99
CA VAL A 357 -8.05 7.12 3.60
C VAL A 357 -6.57 6.77 3.50
N GLU A 358 -6.25 5.81 2.66
CA GLU A 358 -4.89 5.65 2.20
C GLU A 358 -4.61 6.70 1.13
N LYS A 359 -3.79 7.64 1.50
CA LYS A 359 -3.27 8.70 0.65
C LYS A 359 -1.81 8.91 1.01
N ILE A 360 -0.96 8.81 0.02
CA ILE A 360 0.46 9.15 0.18
C ILE A 360 0.61 10.64 -0.08
N LEU A 361 0.96 11.39 0.96
CA LEU A 361 1.20 12.83 0.89
C LEU A 361 2.69 13.09 0.61
N GLY A 362 2.97 13.90 -0.40
CA GLY A 362 4.30 14.43 -0.66
C GLY A 362 4.70 15.52 0.35
N GLU A 363 5.95 15.96 0.31
CA GLU A 363 6.43 17.04 1.18
C GLU A 363 5.63 18.34 0.91
N GLY A 364 5.06 18.93 1.97
CA GLY A 364 4.24 20.14 1.88
C GLY A 364 2.84 19.94 1.30
N GLU A 365 2.48 18.71 0.90
CA GLU A 365 1.13 18.39 0.40
C GLU A 365 0.14 18.28 1.57
N ALA A 366 -1.00 18.96 1.46
CA ALA A 366 -2.09 18.86 2.43
C ALA A 366 -3.15 17.85 1.97
N LEU A 367 -3.76 17.13 2.92
CA LEU A 367 -4.89 16.26 2.62
C LEU A 367 -6.07 17.10 2.12
N PRO A 368 -6.64 16.81 0.94
CA PRO A 368 -7.85 17.48 0.48
C PRO A 368 -9.01 17.34 1.49
N PRO A 369 -9.91 18.32 1.58
CA PRO A 369 -11.01 18.29 2.54
C PRO A 369 -12.10 17.31 2.12
N PHE A 370 -11.80 16.02 2.23
CA PHE A 370 -12.74 14.95 1.94
C PHE A 370 -13.85 14.85 2.98
N ALA A 371 -15.09 14.72 2.53
CA ALA A 371 -16.26 14.69 3.41
C ALA A 371 -16.22 13.52 4.39
N GLY A 372 -16.18 13.81 5.69
CA GLY A 372 -16.27 12.84 6.78
C GLY A 372 -15.05 11.93 6.93
N ILE A 373 -13.90 12.35 6.42
CA ILE A 373 -12.62 11.68 6.58
C ILE A 373 -11.90 12.27 7.79
N ALA A 374 -11.43 11.41 8.69
CA ALA A 374 -10.71 11.77 9.91
C ALA A 374 -9.24 12.15 9.64
N GLY A 375 -8.69 11.64 8.54
CA GLY A 375 -7.31 11.84 8.12
C GLY A 375 -6.83 10.70 7.23
N THR A 376 -5.52 10.58 7.10
CA THR A 376 -4.83 9.51 6.36
C THR A 376 -4.53 8.30 7.26
N THR A 377 -3.95 7.24 6.67
CA THR A 377 -3.35 6.11 7.38
C THR A 377 -2.01 6.44 8.06
N GLY A 378 -1.42 7.61 7.78
CA GLY A 378 -0.33 8.18 8.57
C GLY A 378 1.09 7.91 8.08
N TYR A 379 1.31 7.66 6.80
CA TYR A 379 2.67 7.52 6.24
C TYR A 379 3.49 8.81 6.35
N GLU A 380 2.85 9.97 6.20
CA GLU A 380 3.48 11.27 6.40
C GLU A 380 4.06 11.41 7.83
N TRP A 381 3.38 10.86 8.83
CA TRP A 381 3.83 10.96 10.22
C TRP A 381 4.98 9.99 10.52
N LEU A 382 5.01 8.83 9.87
CA LEU A 382 6.16 7.93 9.87
C LEU A 382 7.42 8.67 9.39
N ASN A 383 7.31 9.41 8.27
CA ASN A 383 8.42 10.17 7.71
C ASN A 383 8.80 11.37 8.59
N VAL A 384 7.84 12.07 9.18
CA VAL A 384 8.09 13.16 10.13
C VAL A 384 8.87 12.66 11.35
N ILE A 385 8.46 11.53 11.95
CA ILE A 385 9.15 10.91 13.07
C ILE A 385 10.58 10.48 12.66
N SER A 386 10.73 9.84 11.51
CA SER A 386 12.05 9.43 11.01
C SER A 386 12.97 10.64 10.79
N ARG A 387 12.45 11.72 10.20
CA ARG A 387 13.22 12.94 9.92
C ARG A 387 13.56 13.77 11.15
N VAL A 388 12.81 13.69 12.24
CA VAL A 388 13.19 14.37 13.49
C VAL A 388 14.20 13.56 14.30
N LEU A 389 14.30 12.24 14.06
CA LEU A 389 15.24 11.35 14.73
C LEU A 389 16.60 11.19 14.02
N ILE A 390 16.67 11.41 12.71
CA ILE A 390 17.93 11.33 11.95
C ILE A 390 18.84 12.54 12.24
N ASP A 391 20.13 12.31 12.32
CA ASP A 391 21.13 13.38 12.52
C ASP A 391 21.53 14.01 11.17
N ASP A 392 21.16 15.27 10.97
CA ASP A 392 21.45 16.03 9.76
C ASP A 392 22.97 16.14 9.47
N ARG A 393 23.81 16.18 10.53
CA ARG A 393 25.26 16.32 10.41
C ARG A 393 25.92 15.11 9.75
N GLY A 394 25.32 13.94 9.85
CA GLY A 394 25.86 12.70 9.28
C GLY A 394 25.39 12.40 7.87
N ILE A 395 24.27 13.00 7.41
CA ILE A 395 23.68 12.73 6.10
C ILE A 395 24.67 12.95 4.94
N PRO A 396 25.44 14.08 4.87
CA PRO A 396 26.39 14.28 3.79
C PRO A 396 27.45 13.18 3.72
N ALA A 397 28.00 12.76 4.85
CA ALA A 397 29.04 11.73 4.92
C ALA A 397 28.49 10.34 4.53
N LEU A 398 27.23 10.01 4.84
CA LEU A 398 26.56 8.80 4.35
C LEU A 398 26.41 8.82 2.83
N ARG A 399 26.01 9.94 2.25
CA ARG A 399 25.90 10.12 0.78
C ARG A 399 27.26 9.99 0.10
N ASP A 400 28.29 10.64 0.64
CA ASP A 400 29.65 10.54 0.13
C ASP A 400 30.16 9.09 0.17
N THR A 401 29.91 8.38 1.26
CA THR A 401 30.25 6.95 1.38
C THR A 401 29.56 6.12 0.30
N ALA A 402 28.26 6.31 0.10
CA ALA A 402 27.50 5.61 -0.92
C ALA A 402 28.05 5.91 -2.33
N HIS A 403 28.31 7.18 -2.66
CA HIS A 403 28.88 7.59 -3.96
C HIS A 403 30.25 6.97 -4.22
N GLN A 404 31.15 7.02 -3.25
CA GLN A 404 32.49 6.43 -3.35
C GLN A 404 32.43 4.90 -3.55
N LEU A 405 31.54 4.23 -2.83
CA LEU A 405 31.41 2.77 -2.88
C LEU A 405 30.72 2.28 -4.14
N THR A 406 29.65 2.94 -4.56
CA THR A 406 28.86 2.52 -5.73
C THR A 406 29.43 3.03 -7.06
N GLY A 407 30.21 4.12 -7.03
CA GLY A 407 30.68 4.83 -8.22
C GLY A 407 29.54 5.52 -8.97
N ARG A 408 28.43 5.82 -8.29
CA ARG A 408 27.26 6.52 -8.85
C ARG A 408 27.20 7.93 -8.26
N ASP A 409 27.24 8.90 -9.13
CA ASP A 409 27.20 10.34 -8.83
C ASP A 409 26.05 11.07 -9.53
N LYS A 410 25.13 10.31 -10.17
CA LYS A 410 23.95 10.92 -10.80
C LYS A 410 23.11 11.66 -9.78
N PRO A 411 22.69 12.91 -10.06
CA PRO A 411 21.72 13.63 -9.25
C PRO A 411 20.42 12.84 -9.09
N TYR A 412 19.80 12.97 -7.94
CA TYR A 412 18.54 12.27 -7.62
C TYR A 412 17.43 12.53 -8.65
N ASP A 413 17.28 13.79 -9.09
CA ASP A 413 16.26 14.16 -10.08
C ASP A 413 16.44 13.39 -11.39
N GLU A 414 17.69 13.17 -11.85
CA GLU A 414 17.96 12.37 -13.03
C GLU A 414 17.66 10.89 -12.82
N ILE A 415 17.90 10.35 -11.61
CA ILE A 415 17.55 8.96 -11.27
C ILE A 415 16.04 8.76 -11.32
N LEU A 416 15.27 9.71 -10.75
CA LEU A 416 13.81 9.67 -10.75
C LEU A 416 13.23 9.84 -12.16
N GLU A 417 13.79 10.75 -12.98
CA GLU A 417 13.37 10.93 -14.38
C GLU A 417 13.64 9.67 -15.21
N ASP A 418 14.83 9.08 -15.09
CA ASP A 418 15.16 7.81 -15.74
C ASP A 418 14.19 6.68 -15.31
N ALA A 419 13.79 6.67 -14.04
CA ALA A 419 12.81 5.71 -13.53
C ALA A 419 11.42 5.95 -14.11
N LYS A 420 10.97 7.21 -14.20
CA LYS A 420 9.69 7.59 -14.81
C LYS A 420 9.63 7.23 -16.30
N HIS A 421 10.66 7.54 -17.08
CA HIS A 421 10.72 7.11 -18.47
C HIS A 421 10.64 5.59 -18.60
N ARG A 422 11.41 4.86 -17.79
CA ARG A 422 11.39 3.39 -17.84
C ARG A 422 10.00 2.81 -17.52
N VAL A 423 9.31 3.35 -16.51
CA VAL A 423 7.95 2.91 -16.15
C VAL A 423 6.96 3.20 -17.28
N LEU A 424 7.04 4.37 -17.91
CA LEU A 424 6.23 4.72 -19.09
C LEU A 424 6.46 3.76 -20.26
N ASP A 425 7.71 3.44 -20.54
CA ASP A 425 8.08 2.62 -21.70
C ASP A 425 7.81 1.12 -21.52
N THR A 426 7.72 0.64 -20.27
CA THR A 426 7.67 -0.81 -20.01
C THR A 426 6.44 -1.29 -19.27
N MET A 427 5.90 -0.52 -18.32
CA MET A 427 4.85 -1.00 -17.41
C MET A 427 3.48 -0.36 -17.69
N LEU A 428 3.45 0.95 -17.94
CA LEU A 428 2.23 1.75 -18.08
C LEU A 428 2.01 2.30 -19.49
N THR A 429 2.63 1.72 -20.48
CA THR A 429 2.56 2.18 -21.89
C THR A 429 1.12 2.11 -22.44
N SER A 430 0.35 1.10 -22.08
CA SER A 430 -1.03 0.92 -22.54
C SER A 430 -1.95 2.00 -21.98
N GLU A 431 -1.91 2.25 -20.67
CA GLU A 431 -2.68 3.30 -20.01
C GLU A 431 -2.30 4.69 -20.55
N PHE A 432 -1.00 4.94 -20.75
CA PHE A 432 -0.51 6.17 -21.35
C PHE A 432 -1.02 6.34 -22.80
N THR A 433 -1.02 5.28 -23.58
CA THR A 433 -1.55 5.30 -24.96
C THR A 433 -3.04 5.64 -25.01
N VAL A 434 -3.84 5.17 -24.06
CA VAL A 434 -5.26 5.56 -23.91
C VAL A 434 -5.38 7.07 -23.68
N LEU A 435 -4.55 7.65 -22.79
CA LEU A 435 -4.53 9.10 -22.53
C LEU A 435 -4.15 9.89 -23.79
N VAL A 436 -3.10 9.48 -24.50
CA VAL A 436 -2.68 10.15 -25.74
C VAL A 436 -3.81 10.16 -26.79
N ARG A 437 -4.50 9.03 -26.97
CA ARG A 437 -5.65 8.95 -27.90
C ARG A 437 -6.82 9.85 -27.48
N LEU A 438 -7.12 9.91 -26.17
CA LEU A 438 -8.15 10.81 -25.65
C LEU A 438 -7.78 12.28 -25.90
N LEU A 439 -6.52 12.67 -25.64
CA LEU A 439 -6.03 14.03 -25.88
C LEU A 439 -6.10 14.40 -27.37
N ALA A 440 -5.67 13.49 -28.25
CA ALA A 440 -5.73 13.68 -29.69
C ALA A 440 -7.18 13.86 -30.20
N ARG A 441 -8.16 13.13 -29.65
CA ARG A 441 -9.58 13.30 -29.96
C ARG A 441 -10.12 14.67 -29.51
N ILE A 442 -9.61 15.20 -28.41
CA ILE A 442 -9.95 16.56 -27.96
C ILE A 442 -9.36 17.59 -28.94
N ALA A 443 -8.09 17.47 -29.26
CA ALA A 443 -7.38 18.35 -30.15
C ALA A 443 -8.01 18.39 -31.57
N ALA A 444 -8.29 17.22 -32.14
CA ALA A 444 -8.91 17.09 -33.48
C ALA A 444 -10.32 17.67 -33.56
N GLY A 445 -11.00 17.82 -32.43
CA GLY A 445 -12.39 18.33 -32.38
C GLY A 445 -12.51 19.84 -32.54
N HIS A 446 -11.41 20.59 -32.63
CA HIS A 446 -11.48 22.06 -32.67
C HIS A 446 -10.44 22.67 -33.64
N TRP A 447 -10.83 23.72 -34.38
CA TRP A 447 -10.00 24.34 -35.44
C TRP A 447 -8.67 24.94 -34.93
N ARG A 448 -8.55 25.34 -33.66
CA ARG A 448 -7.30 25.89 -33.09
C ARG A 448 -6.28 24.85 -32.69
N SER A 449 -6.71 23.60 -32.45
CA SER A 449 -5.85 22.52 -31.94
C SER A 449 -5.75 21.32 -32.87
N ARG A 450 -6.52 21.29 -33.98
CA ARG A 450 -6.58 20.14 -34.89
C ARG A 450 -5.26 19.80 -35.59
N ASP A 451 -4.34 20.76 -35.61
CA ASP A 451 -3.04 20.60 -36.27
C ASP A 451 -1.96 20.06 -35.31
N PHE A 452 -2.28 19.89 -34.02
CA PHE A 452 -1.40 19.15 -33.12
C PHE A 452 -1.34 17.69 -33.52
N THR A 453 -0.14 17.21 -33.81
CA THR A 453 0.09 15.84 -34.24
C THR A 453 -0.04 14.86 -33.06
N LEU A 454 -0.35 13.60 -33.33
CA LEU A 454 -0.43 12.56 -32.30
C LEU A 454 0.91 12.42 -31.54
N ASP A 455 2.03 12.44 -32.29
CA ASP A 455 3.36 12.30 -31.73
C ASP A 455 3.76 13.55 -30.89
N GLY A 456 3.39 14.74 -31.33
CA GLY A 456 3.61 15.98 -30.56
C GLY A 456 2.82 15.95 -29.24
N LEU A 457 1.53 15.55 -29.28
CA LEU A 457 0.70 15.40 -28.10
C LEU A 457 1.22 14.32 -27.14
N ARG A 458 1.72 13.20 -27.69
CA ARG A 458 2.34 12.13 -26.93
C ARG A 458 3.58 12.64 -26.18
N ALA A 459 4.49 13.28 -26.91
CA ALA A 459 5.74 13.77 -26.34
C ALA A 459 5.51 14.88 -25.29
N ALA A 460 4.55 15.79 -25.53
CA ALA A 460 4.19 16.84 -24.56
C ALA A 460 3.55 16.27 -23.28
N LEU A 461 2.67 15.29 -23.42
CA LEU A 461 2.06 14.61 -22.26
C LEU A 461 3.10 13.80 -21.47
N GLU A 462 4.03 13.13 -22.15
CA GLU A 462 5.16 12.42 -21.55
C GLU A 462 6.03 13.39 -20.73
N ALA A 463 6.47 14.49 -21.36
CA ALA A 463 7.25 15.51 -20.67
C ALA A 463 6.54 16.06 -19.44
N PHE A 464 5.23 16.30 -19.50
CA PHE A 464 4.42 16.72 -18.36
C PHE A 464 4.41 15.67 -17.25
N VAL A 465 4.11 14.41 -17.56
CA VAL A 465 4.01 13.33 -16.56
C VAL A 465 5.36 13.07 -15.88
N VAL A 466 6.47 13.15 -16.62
CA VAL A 466 7.82 13.01 -16.06
C VAL A 466 8.13 14.13 -15.07
N GLN A 467 7.69 15.36 -15.33
CA GLN A 467 7.91 16.50 -14.44
C GLN A 467 6.85 16.67 -13.34
N PHE A 468 5.81 15.81 -13.32
CA PHE A 468 4.73 15.91 -12.34
C PHE A 468 5.23 15.55 -10.92
N PRO A 469 5.06 16.47 -9.91
CA PRO A 469 5.80 16.37 -8.65
C PRO A 469 5.12 15.55 -7.56
N VAL A 470 3.80 15.32 -7.62
CA VAL A 470 3.00 14.63 -6.60
C VAL A 470 2.31 13.39 -7.16
N TYR A 471 1.69 12.58 -6.30
CA TYR A 471 0.94 11.40 -6.78
C TYR A 471 -0.26 11.81 -7.63
N ARG A 472 -1.01 12.85 -7.19
CA ARG A 472 -2.25 13.20 -7.86
C ARG A 472 -2.66 14.64 -7.53
N THR A 473 -3.36 15.32 -8.47
CA THR A 473 -4.21 16.50 -8.24
C THR A 473 -5.69 16.08 -8.12
N TYR A 474 -6.54 16.99 -7.63
CA TYR A 474 -7.95 16.70 -7.34
C TYR A 474 -8.90 17.62 -8.11
N VAL A 475 -8.57 17.90 -9.36
CA VAL A 475 -9.48 18.56 -10.31
C VAL A 475 -10.74 17.71 -10.43
N THR A 476 -11.91 18.33 -10.32
CA THR A 476 -13.21 17.66 -10.41
C THR A 476 -14.02 18.19 -11.56
N GLY A 477 -15.16 17.56 -11.87
CA GLY A 477 -16.10 18.11 -12.85
C GLY A 477 -16.61 19.53 -12.52
N ASP A 478 -16.44 19.99 -11.29
CA ASP A 478 -16.87 21.28 -10.78
C ASP A 478 -15.79 22.38 -10.90
N GLY A 479 -14.51 21.99 -11.11
CA GLY A 479 -13.41 22.93 -11.31
C GLY A 479 -12.05 22.44 -10.83
N CYS A 480 -11.08 23.33 -10.88
CA CYS A 480 -9.69 23.18 -10.45
C CYS A 480 -9.41 24.11 -9.28
N SER A 481 -8.87 23.58 -8.17
CA SER A 481 -8.46 24.40 -7.03
C SER A 481 -7.22 25.25 -7.37
N ALA A 482 -6.94 26.30 -6.58
CA ALA A 482 -5.74 27.12 -6.76
C ALA A 482 -4.45 26.28 -6.54
N HIS A 483 -4.47 25.34 -5.61
CA HIS A 483 -3.36 24.43 -5.33
C HIS A 483 -3.12 23.46 -6.49
N ASP A 484 -4.17 22.78 -6.97
CA ASP A 484 -4.05 21.87 -8.13
C ASP A 484 -3.56 22.62 -9.38
N ARG A 485 -4.07 23.83 -9.59
CA ARG A 485 -3.63 24.70 -10.69
C ARG A 485 -2.14 25.00 -10.61
N ALA A 486 -1.64 25.42 -9.45
CA ALA A 486 -0.23 25.71 -9.25
C ALA A 486 0.65 24.49 -9.53
N THR A 487 0.25 23.31 -9.06
CA THR A 487 0.95 22.03 -9.30
C THR A 487 1.00 21.67 -10.78
N ILE A 488 -0.14 21.83 -11.50
CA ILE A 488 -0.21 21.56 -12.94
C ILE A 488 0.64 22.57 -13.73
N GLU A 489 0.56 23.86 -13.40
CA GLU A 489 1.32 24.91 -14.06
C GLU A 489 2.82 24.74 -13.85
N GLU A 490 3.25 24.41 -12.65
CA GLU A 490 4.66 24.11 -12.34
C GLU A 490 5.18 22.94 -13.21
N ALA A 491 4.45 21.82 -13.27
CA ALA A 491 4.84 20.66 -14.07
C ALA A 491 4.88 20.98 -15.57
N VAL A 492 3.92 21.77 -16.06
CA VAL A 492 3.87 22.23 -17.47
C VAL A 492 5.07 23.13 -17.79
N GLU A 493 5.41 24.08 -16.92
CA GLU A 493 6.55 24.99 -17.16
C GLU A 493 7.89 24.24 -17.11
N LYS A 494 8.08 23.30 -16.17
CA LYS A 494 9.27 22.43 -16.15
C LYS A 494 9.40 21.60 -17.44
N ALA A 495 8.29 21.02 -17.91
CA ALA A 495 8.26 20.28 -19.17
C ALA A 495 8.58 21.19 -20.38
N ARG A 496 7.97 22.38 -20.43
CA ARG A 496 8.21 23.39 -21.48
C ARG A 496 9.66 23.87 -21.51
N ALA A 497 10.30 24.06 -20.37
CA ALA A 497 11.69 24.50 -20.27
C ALA A 497 12.67 23.49 -20.89
N ARG A 498 12.32 22.20 -20.86
CA ARG A 498 13.14 21.10 -21.43
C ARG A 498 12.75 20.74 -22.86
N TRP A 499 11.79 21.45 -23.45
CA TRP A 499 11.27 21.15 -24.78
C TRP A 499 12.14 21.74 -25.87
N PHE A 500 12.69 20.89 -26.73
CA PHE A 500 13.56 21.28 -27.84
C PHE A 500 12.86 21.31 -29.21
N ALA A 501 11.67 20.69 -29.30
CA ALA A 501 10.91 20.68 -30.56
C ALA A 501 10.12 21.99 -30.78
N PRO A 502 9.73 22.32 -32.02
CA PRO A 502 8.79 23.43 -32.30
C PRO A 502 7.42 23.14 -31.71
N GLY A 503 6.58 24.20 -31.61
CA GLY A 503 5.19 24.01 -31.17
C GLY A 503 5.00 24.07 -29.65
N ARG A 504 5.65 25.01 -28.95
CA ARG A 504 5.50 25.21 -27.49
C ARG A 504 4.08 25.51 -27.04
N GLU A 505 3.21 25.98 -27.93
CA GLU A 505 1.78 26.23 -27.71
C GLU A 505 0.98 24.96 -27.33
N ILE A 506 1.54 23.78 -27.60
CA ILE A 506 0.94 22.50 -27.16
C ILE A 506 0.85 22.39 -25.64
N PHE A 507 1.79 23.03 -24.90
CA PHE A 507 1.76 23.07 -23.44
C PHE A 507 0.67 23.99 -22.88
N ASP A 508 0.33 25.10 -23.57
CA ASP A 508 -0.82 25.92 -23.19
C ASP A 508 -2.13 25.15 -23.38
N PHE A 509 -2.24 24.41 -24.50
CA PHE A 509 -3.38 23.53 -24.74
C PHE A 509 -3.48 22.44 -23.68
N LEU A 510 -2.37 21.76 -23.32
CA LEU A 510 -2.34 20.70 -22.30
C LEU A 510 -2.74 21.25 -20.92
N LYS A 511 -2.18 22.41 -20.52
CA LYS A 511 -2.56 23.10 -19.30
C LYS A 511 -4.06 23.39 -19.26
N ASP A 512 -4.60 24.03 -20.32
CA ASP A 512 -6.01 24.42 -20.40
C ASP A 512 -6.96 23.20 -20.36
N VAL A 513 -6.52 22.03 -20.87
CA VAL A 513 -7.27 20.77 -20.77
C VAL A 513 -7.26 20.26 -19.32
N LEU A 514 -6.10 20.23 -18.68
CA LEU A 514 -5.92 19.68 -17.33
C LEU A 514 -6.59 20.53 -16.24
N THR A 515 -6.55 21.85 -16.39
CA THR A 515 -7.20 22.82 -15.46
C THR A 515 -8.69 23.04 -15.76
N LEU A 516 -9.22 22.43 -16.84
CA LEU A 516 -10.57 22.62 -17.38
C LEU A 516 -10.82 24.02 -17.96
N ASP A 517 -9.81 24.86 -18.13
CA ASP A 517 -9.95 26.19 -18.71
C ASP A 517 -10.42 26.13 -20.17
N LEU A 518 -10.11 25.02 -20.87
CA LEU A 518 -10.53 24.77 -22.25
C LEU A 518 -12.05 24.73 -22.42
N ILE A 519 -12.78 24.48 -21.35
CA ILE A 519 -14.25 24.39 -21.34
C ILE A 519 -14.90 25.46 -20.46
N GLY A 520 -14.16 26.53 -20.18
CA GLY A 520 -14.67 27.70 -19.49
C GLY A 520 -15.79 28.40 -20.25
N PRO A 521 -16.50 29.36 -19.62
CA PRO A 521 -17.67 30.04 -20.23
C PRO A 521 -17.34 30.75 -21.56
N ASP A 522 -16.14 31.27 -21.70
CA ASP A 522 -15.68 32.03 -22.84
C ASP A 522 -15.05 31.18 -23.95
N ARG A 523 -14.97 29.86 -23.76
CA ARG A 523 -14.37 28.91 -24.69
C ARG A 523 -15.45 27.97 -25.24
N GLN A 524 -15.71 28.05 -26.55
CA GLN A 524 -16.70 27.21 -27.24
C GLN A 524 -16.02 26.24 -28.19
N GLY A 525 -16.73 25.15 -28.52
CA GLY A 525 -16.37 24.20 -29.56
C GLY A 525 -15.68 22.91 -29.08
N TYR A 526 -15.17 22.86 -27.86
CA TYR A 526 -14.62 21.62 -27.29
C TYR A 526 -15.69 20.77 -26.60
N SER A 527 -15.53 19.44 -26.67
CA SER A 527 -16.42 18.50 -25.97
C SER A 527 -16.15 18.51 -24.46
N ARG A 528 -17.08 19.11 -23.69
CA ARG A 528 -16.97 19.18 -22.21
C ARG A 528 -16.78 17.80 -21.57
N SER A 529 -17.48 16.77 -22.06
CA SER A 529 -17.39 15.41 -21.51
C SER A 529 -16.01 14.79 -21.76
N ARG A 530 -15.43 14.99 -22.96
CA ARG A 530 -14.09 14.45 -23.29
C ARG A 530 -13.00 15.14 -22.50
N VAL A 531 -13.06 16.48 -22.36
CA VAL A 531 -12.08 17.25 -21.58
C VAL A 531 -12.11 16.82 -20.11
N LYS A 532 -13.29 16.76 -19.48
CA LYS A 532 -13.43 16.26 -18.11
C LYS A 532 -12.90 14.84 -17.97
N ARG A 533 -13.31 13.93 -18.86
CA ARG A 533 -12.84 12.53 -18.82
C ARG A 533 -11.32 12.44 -18.90
N PHE A 534 -10.69 13.22 -19.77
CA PHE A 534 -9.23 13.23 -19.89
C PHE A 534 -8.55 13.72 -18.63
N ALA A 535 -8.95 14.90 -18.11
CA ALA A 535 -8.37 15.44 -16.88
C ALA A 535 -8.48 14.47 -15.69
N MET A 536 -9.65 13.82 -15.52
CA MET A 536 -9.84 12.81 -14.46
C MET A 536 -8.99 11.58 -14.67
N LYS A 537 -8.84 11.09 -15.91
CA LYS A 537 -8.03 9.90 -16.22
C LYS A 537 -6.52 10.16 -16.06
N VAL A 538 -6.03 11.36 -16.37
CA VAL A 538 -4.63 11.73 -16.09
C VAL A 538 -4.34 11.63 -14.60
N GLN A 539 -5.25 12.11 -13.76
CA GLN A 539 -5.10 12.03 -12.31
C GLN A 539 -5.10 10.58 -11.77
N GLN A 540 -5.86 9.66 -12.40
CA GLN A 540 -5.80 8.23 -12.09
C GLN A 540 -4.50 7.57 -12.56
N PHE A 541 -3.82 8.16 -13.53
CA PHE A 541 -2.56 7.67 -14.09
C PHE A 541 -1.32 8.14 -13.32
N THR A 542 -1.31 9.39 -12.87
CA THR A 542 -0.12 9.97 -12.20
C THR A 542 0.21 9.31 -10.88
N GLY A 543 -0.79 8.76 -10.13
CA GLY A 543 -0.58 8.02 -8.89
C GLY A 543 0.26 6.75 -9.10
N PRO A 544 -0.20 5.78 -9.91
CA PRO A 544 0.59 4.60 -10.28
C PRO A 544 1.96 4.93 -10.88
N MET A 545 2.03 5.98 -11.69
CA MET A 545 3.27 6.45 -12.29
C MET A 545 4.29 6.87 -11.22
N MET A 546 3.87 7.67 -10.24
CA MET A 546 4.73 8.09 -9.12
C MET A 546 5.13 6.91 -8.26
N ALA A 547 4.18 6.07 -7.82
CA ALA A 547 4.44 4.92 -6.96
C ALA A 547 5.47 3.97 -7.60
N LYS A 548 5.28 3.59 -8.86
CA LYS A 548 6.18 2.65 -9.56
C LYS A 548 7.55 3.24 -9.86
N SER A 549 7.65 4.54 -10.14
CA SER A 549 8.94 5.17 -10.44
C SER A 549 9.71 5.58 -9.19
N LEU A 550 9.06 6.10 -8.16
CA LEU A 550 9.69 6.50 -6.92
C LEU A 550 9.91 5.30 -5.99
N GLU A 551 8.82 4.69 -5.50
CA GLU A 551 8.89 3.72 -4.42
C GLU A 551 9.39 2.34 -4.87
N ASP A 552 8.99 1.89 -6.08
CA ASP A 552 9.35 0.57 -6.62
C ASP A 552 10.50 0.64 -7.65
N THR A 553 11.18 1.78 -7.78
CA THR A 553 12.36 1.89 -8.65
C THR A 553 13.46 2.75 -8.03
N THR A 554 13.19 4.04 -7.78
CA THR A 554 14.21 4.99 -7.31
C THR A 554 14.73 4.61 -5.93
N PHE A 555 13.87 4.16 -5.00
CA PHE A 555 14.29 3.71 -3.67
C PHE A 555 15.25 2.52 -3.65
N TYR A 556 15.34 1.78 -4.76
CA TYR A 556 16.29 0.69 -4.95
C TYR A 556 17.49 1.07 -5.81
N ARG A 557 17.54 2.31 -6.31
CA ARG A 557 18.65 2.89 -7.08
C ARG A 557 19.45 3.91 -6.31
N ASP A 558 18.77 4.86 -5.66
CA ASP A 558 19.38 5.75 -4.68
C ASP A 558 19.23 5.13 -3.29
N ILE A 559 20.31 4.56 -2.81
CA ILE A 559 20.39 3.87 -1.53
C ILE A 559 21.36 4.57 -0.56
N SER A 560 21.60 5.85 -0.81
CA SER A 560 22.59 6.64 -0.06
C SER A 560 22.22 6.82 1.40
N VAL A 561 20.94 7.09 1.69
CA VAL A 561 20.38 7.19 3.05
C VAL A 561 19.14 6.30 3.13
N LEU A 562 19.36 4.98 3.20
CA LEU A 562 18.32 3.98 3.08
C LEU A 562 17.16 4.13 4.11
N ALA A 563 17.42 4.78 5.25
CA ALA A 563 16.42 5.09 6.27
C ALA A 563 15.29 6.02 5.76
N LEU A 564 15.56 6.86 4.76
CA LEU A 564 14.59 7.79 4.17
C LEU A 564 13.79 7.19 3.01
N ASN A 565 14.22 6.02 2.50
CA ASN A 565 13.54 5.30 1.41
C ASN A 565 12.34 4.52 1.97
N GLU A 566 11.28 5.22 2.26
CA GLU A 566 10.06 4.66 2.84
C GLU A 566 8.82 5.21 2.14
N VAL A 567 7.68 4.53 2.25
CA VAL A 567 6.40 4.95 1.65
C VAL A 567 6.09 6.41 2.02
N GLY A 568 5.87 7.25 1.03
CA GLY A 568 5.66 8.69 1.21
C GLY A 568 6.91 9.46 1.64
N GLY A 569 8.09 8.82 1.66
CA GLY A 569 9.38 9.44 1.96
C GLY A 569 10.04 10.05 0.72
N ASP A 570 11.06 10.86 0.96
CA ASP A 570 11.92 11.41 -0.07
C ASP A 570 13.38 11.12 0.28
N PRO A 571 14.14 10.38 -0.57
CA PRO A 571 15.55 10.04 -0.34
C PRO A 571 16.47 11.24 -0.12
N ILE A 572 16.09 12.41 -0.65
CA ILE A 572 16.90 13.63 -0.49
C ILE A 572 16.37 14.57 0.61
N ALA A 573 15.31 14.17 1.32
CA ALA A 573 14.77 14.98 2.40
C ALA A 573 15.84 15.33 3.45
N SER A 574 15.77 16.55 3.98
CA SER A 574 16.57 16.98 5.13
C SER A 574 15.96 16.48 6.44
N ALA A 575 16.78 16.41 7.49
CA ALA A 575 16.29 16.23 8.85
C ALA A 575 15.33 17.36 9.23
N LEU A 576 14.43 17.10 10.18
CA LEU A 576 13.55 18.11 10.75
C LEU A 576 14.17 18.66 12.05
N SER A 577 14.17 19.97 12.19
CA SER A 577 14.46 20.61 13.46
C SER A 577 13.28 20.41 14.43
N ILE A 578 13.55 20.51 15.74
CA ILE A 578 12.53 20.42 16.78
C ILE A 578 11.42 21.48 16.60
N PRO A 579 11.72 22.76 16.30
CA PRO A 579 10.69 23.75 16.01
C PRO A 579 9.79 23.37 14.81
N GLN A 580 10.38 22.89 13.70
CA GLN A 580 9.59 22.44 12.54
C GLN A 580 8.67 21.25 12.89
N PHE A 581 9.17 20.30 13.71
CA PHE A 581 8.32 19.22 14.22
C PHE A 581 7.13 19.76 15.01
N HIS A 582 7.34 20.72 15.90
CA HIS A 582 6.26 21.34 16.68
C HIS A 582 5.25 22.08 15.81
N ASP A 583 5.71 22.83 14.80
CA ASP A 583 4.84 23.52 13.85
C ASP A 583 3.95 22.51 13.10
N MET A 584 4.51 21.40 12.65
CA MET A 584 3.75 20.33 12.00
C MET A 584 2.72 19.68 12.95
N MET A 585 3.04 19.52 14.23
CA MET A 585 2.10 18.98 15.24
C MET A 585 0.95 19.93 15.51
N MET A 586 1.20 21.23 15.57
CA MET A 586 0.16 22.27 15.73
C MET A 586 -0.74 22.31 14.50
N GLU A 587 -0.17 22.24 13.30
CA GLU A 587 -0.95 22.19 12.04
C GLU A 587 -1.79 20.92 11.96
N ARG A 588 -1.23 19.77 12.31
CA ARG A 588 -1.95 18.50 12.38
C ARG A 588 -3.16 18.57 13.31
N LEU A 589 -2.97 19.14 14.51
CA LEU A 589 -4.06 19.29 15.47
C LEU A 589 -5.21 20.12 14.89
N ARG A 590 -4.90 21.12 14.06
CA ARG A 590 -5.87 21.99 13.41
C ARG A 590 -6.60 21.34 12.23
N THR A 591 -5.89 20.52 11.43
CA THR A 591 -6.38 20.02 10.13
C THR A 591 -6.87 18.58 10.17
N ALA A 592 -6.17 17.69 10.87
CA ALA A 592 -6.46 16.25 10.90
C ALA A 592 -6.15 15.62 12.28
N PRO A 593 -6.78 16.10 13.39
CA PRO A 593 -6.45 15.67 14.75
C PRO A 593 -6.69 14.18 15.01
N HIS A 594 -7.46 13.51 14.17
CA HIS A 594 -7.88 12.10 14.34
C HIS A 594 -7.36 11.18 13.24
N GLY A 595 -6.46 11.65 12.35
CA GLY A 595 -5.77 10.79 11.39
C GLY A 595 -4.88 9.77 12.10
N MET A 596 -4.62 8.63 11.46
CA MET A 596 -3.74 7.62 12.02
C MET A 596 -2.28 8.10 12.05
N THR A 597 -1.48 7.49 12.92
CA THR A 597 -0.03 7.59 12.98
C THR A 597 0.54 6.19 12.86
N ALA A 598 0.97 5.81 11.69
CA ALA A 598 1.70 4.57 11.46
C ALA A 598 3.22 4.79 11.63
N THR A 599 3.94 3.75 12.04
CA THR A 599 5.40 3.65 12.00
C THR A 599 5.86 2.37 11.31
N ALA A 600 4.99 1.37 11.21
CA ALA A 600 5.09 0.19 10.36
C ALA A 600 3.71 -0.17 9.83
N THR A 601 3.66 -0.73 8.62
CA THR A 601 2.45 -1.28 7.99
C THR A 601 2.84 -2.48 7.14
N HIS A 602 1.85 -3.13 6.52
CA HIS A 602 2.08 -4.20 5.55
C HIS A 602 2.73 -3.74 4.22
N ASP A 603 2.83 -2.42 3.97
CA ASP A 603 3.39 -1.81 2.77
C ASP A 603 4.71 -1.08 3.01
N THR A 604 5.10 -0.87 4.27
CA THR A 604 6.38 -0.22 4.57
C THR A 604 7.56 -1.03 4.05
N LYS A 605 8.58 -0.31 3.58
CA LYS A 605 9.79 -0.95 3.02
C LYS A 605 10.59 -1.67 4.10
N ARG A 606 10.37 -1.32 5.38
CA ARG A 606 11.02 -1.93 6.57
C ARG A 606 10.13 -1.84 7.80
N GLY A 607 10.36 -2.77 8.73
CA GLY A 607 9.83 -2.66 10.09
C GLY A 607 10.35 -1.42 10.81
N GLU A 608 9.60 -0.97 11.81
CA GLU A 608 9.87 0.31 12.48
C GLU A 608 11.22 0.32 13.20
N ASP A 609 11.70 -0.80 13.73
CA ASP A 609 12.96 -0.89 14.44
C ASP A 609 14.14 -1.17 13.50
N ALA A 610 13.93 -1.86 12.38
CA ALA A 610 14.93 -1.95 11.31
C ALA A 610 15.25 -0.57 10.75
N ARG A 611 14.22 0.29 10.55
CA ARG A 611 14.40 1.68 10.15
C ARG A 611 15.09 2.51 11.24
N ALA A 612 14.71 2.35 12.51
CA ALA A 612 15.33 3.04 13.64
C ALA A 612 16.83 2.76 13.75
N ARG A 613 17.29 1.55 13.42
CA ARG A 613 18.73 1.21 13.30
C ARG A 613 19.41 1.95 12.14
N LEU A 614 18.75 2.05 10.99
CA LEU A 614 19.33 2.78 9.85
C LEU A 614 19.43 4.29 10.12
N LEU A 615 18.48 4.87 10.88
CA LEU A 615 18.57 6.27 11.31
C LEU A 615 19.83 6.50 12.14
N ALA A 616 20.21 5.56 13.02
CA ALA A 616 21.38 5.65 13.88
C ALA A 616 22.70 5.70 13.08
N LEU A 617 22.76 5.23 11.85
CA LEU A 617 23.97 5.33 11.00
C LEU A 617 24.37 6.79 10.76
N SER A 618 23.42 7.73 10.78
CA SER A 618 23.70 9.17 10.65
C SER A 618 24.50 9.73 11.84
N GLU A 619 24.48 9.05 12.98
CA GLU A 619 25.22 9.45 14.18
C GLU A 619 26.64 8.85 14.22
N MET A 620 26.98 7.92 13.32
CA MET A 620 28.27 7.23 13.27
C MET A 620 28.77 7.01 11.82
N PRO A 621 28.72 8.03 10.94
CA PRO A 621 28.97 7.86 9.51
C PRO A 621 30.41 7.46 9.17
N GLN A 622 31.40 7.87 9.98
CA GLN A 622 32.82 7.52 9.78
C GLN A 622 33.06 6.03 10.08
N GLU A 623 32.53 5.55 11.20
CA GLU A 623 32.62 4.13 11.58
C GLU A 623 31.86 3.25 10.57
N TRP A 624 30.73 3.72 10.08
CA TRP A 624 30.01 3.05 8.99
C TRP A 624 30.87 2.91 7.72
N ALA A 625 31.49 4.00 7.27
CA ALA A 625 32.35 3.99 6.10
C ALA A 625 33.52 3.01 6.26
N GLN A 626 34.18 3.00 7.43
CA GLN A 626 35.28 2.08 7.75
C GLN A 626 34.81 0.62 7.77
N ALA A 627 33.68 0.34 8.42
CA ALA A 627 33.11 -1.00 8.47
C ALA A 627 32.81 -1.56 7.08
N VAL A 628 32.13 -0.79 6.24
CA VAL A 628 31.79 -1.22 4.88
C VAL A 628 33.05 -1.43 4.02
N ALA A 629 34.07 -0.57 4.14
CA ALA A 629 35.32 -0.75 3.41
C ALA A 629 36.02 -2.06 3.81
N ALA A 630 36.06 -2.37 5.13
CA ALA A 630 36.59 -3.63 5.63
C ALA A 630 35.79 -4.85 5.15
N TRP A 631 34.46 -4.79 5.22
CA TRP A 631 33.58 -5.89 4.77
C TRP A 631 33.71 -6.18 3.28
N ARG A 632 33.87 -5.16 2.47
CA ARG A 632 34.14 -5.36 1.03
C ARG A 632 35.43 -6.11 0.77
N THR A 633 36.50 -5.81 1.52
CA THR A 633 37.75 -6.54 1.43
C THR A 633 37.63 -7.98 1.88
N LEU A 634 36.90 -8.23 2.97
CA LEU A 634 36.66 -9.60 3.48
C LEU A 634 35.82 -10.47 2.53
N ASN A 635 34.94 -9.86 1.75
CA ASN A 635 34.02 -10.56 0.87
C ASN A 635 34.41 -10.53 -0.61
N GLU A 636 35.60 -9.98 -0.95
CA GLU A 636 36.03 -9.79 -2.35
C GLU A 636 36.09 -11.13 -3.12
N ASP A 637 36.57 -12.18 -2.48
CA ASP A 637 36.70 -13.52 -3.07
C ASP A 637 35.35 -14.22 -3.35
N LEU A 638 34.25 -13.70 -2.77
CA LEU A 638 32.90 -14.22 -2.99
C LEU A 638 32.21 -13.62 -4.21
N LEU A 639 32.83 -12.58 -4.81
CA LEU A 639 32.29 -11.90 -5.97
C LEU A 639 32.59 -12.71 -7.24
N VAL A 640 31.61 -12.79 -8.12
CA VAL A 640 31.75 -13.53 -9.38
C VAL A 640 31.52 -12.60 -10.58
N GLN A 641 32.07 -13.03 -11.72
CA GLN A 641 31.78 -12.41 -13.01
C GLN A 641 30.68 -13.22 -13.72
N VAL A 642 29.58 -12.57 -14.04
CA VAL A 642 28.45 -13.20 -14.74
C VAL A 642 28.44 -12.70 -16.19
N LYS A 643 28.34 -13.62 -17.13
CA LYS A 643 28.16 -13.33 -18.55
C LYS A 643 26.68 -13.28 -18.87
N ASP A 644 26.23 -12.17 -19.45
CA ASP A 644 24.88 -12.01 -19.95
C ASP A 644 24.88 -11.45 -21.38
N ARG A 645 23.69 -11.18 -21.93
CA ARG A 645 23.56 -10.59 -23.28
C ARG A 645 24.19 -9.20 -23.40
N GLY A 646 24.41 -8.51 -22.31
CA GLY A 646 25.02 -7.18 -22.22
C GLY A 646 26.54 -7.20 -21.98
N GLY A 647 27.16 -8.40 -21.86
CA GLY A 647 28.59 -8.58 -21.59
C GLY A 647 28.89 -9.26 -20.25
N THR A 648 30.12 -9.02 -19.75
CA THR A 648 30.54 -9.56 -18.45
C THR A 648 30.32 -8.52 -17.35
N ARG A 649 29.62 -8.89 -16.28
CA ARG A 649 29.29 -8.02 -15.13
C ARG A 649 29.69 -8.65 -13.83
N ARG A 650 30.12 -7.81 -12.88
CA ARG A 650 30.33 -8.22 -11.49
C ARG A 650 29.00 -8.47 -10.79
N ALA A 651 28.90 -9.55 -10.04
CA ALA A 651 27.73 -9.89 -9.23
C ALA A 651 28.15 -10.28 -7.80
N PRO A 652 27.55 -9.63 -6.77
CA PRO A 652 26.65 -8.49 -6.89
C PRO A 652 27.32 -7.23 -7.48
N SER A 653 26.51 -6.33 -8.04
CA SER A 653 26.96 -4.97 -8.35
C SER A 653 27.34 -4.24 -7.06
N ARG A 654 28.13 -3.19 -7.14
CA ARG A 654 28.54 -2.39 -5.98
C ARG A 654 27.32 -1.84 -5.22
N THR A 655 26.26 -1.47 -5.93
CA THR A 655 25.01 -0.99 -5.35
C THR A 655 24.32 -2.07 -4.53
N HIS A 656 24.17 -3.29 -5.07
CA HIS A 656 23.51 -4.39 -4.35
C HIS A 656 24.35 -4.90 -3.17
N GLU A 657 25.68 -4.88 -3.30
CA GLU A 657 26.59 -5.18 -2.19
C GLU A 657 26.39 -4.20 -1.02
N TYR A 658 26.39 -2.89 -1.30
CA TYR A 658 26.20 -1.85 -0.29
C TYR A 658 24.79 -1.90 0.34
N LEU A 659 23.77 -2.14 -0.47
CA LEU A 659 22.39 -2.33 -0.01
C LEU A 659 22.27 -3.52 0.95
N LEU A 660 22.94 -4.64 0.64
CA LEU A 660 22.95 -5.82 1.51
C LEU A 660 23.57 -5.53 2.86
N TYR A 661 24.70 -4.80 2.93
CA TYR A 661 25.34 -4.45 4.20
C TYR A 661 24.43 -3.58 5.07
N GLN A 662 23.78 -2.57 4.50
CA GLN A 662 22.79 -1.77 5.22
C GLN A 662 21.63 -2.64 5.73
N THR A 663 21.13 -3.53 4.89
CA THR A 663 19.99 -4.40 5.21
C THR A 663 20.34 -5.39 6.32
N ILE A 664 21.53 -5.98 6.29
CA ILE A 664 22.01 -6.90 7.34
C ILE A 664 22.07 -6.17 8.68
N VAL A 665 22.68 -4.99 8.74
CA VAL A 665 22.78 -4.19 9.98
C VAL A 665 21.40 -3.81 10.51
N ALA A 666 20.46 -3.49 9.62
CA ALA A 666 19.09 -3.16 9.99
C ALA A 666 18.32 -4.35 10.57
N ALA A 667 18.48 -5.55 9.98
CA ALA A 667 17.60 -6.69 10.24
C ALA A 667 18.22 -7.82 11.09
N LEU A 668 19.54 -7.82 11.33
CA LEU A 668 20.22 -8.87 12.10
C LEU A 668 19.80 -8.83 13.57
N PRO A 669 19.19 -9.91 14.12
CA PRO A 669 18.85 -9.97 15.54
C PRO A 669 20.07 -9.84 16.45
N THR A 670 19.91 -9.24 17.63
CA THR A 670 20.97 -9.11 18.66
C THR A 670 21.49 -10.45 19.17
N GLY A 671 20.63 -11.46 19.19
CA GLY A 671 20.96 -12.84 19.51
C GLY A 671 21.77 -13.59 18.43
N GLY A 672 22.07 -12.93 17.29
CA GLY A 672 22.82 -13.52 16.17
C GLY A 672 21.92 -14.10 15.07
N LEU A 673 22.50 -14.92 14.20
CA LEU A 673 21.82 -15.47 13.04
C LEU A 673 20.71 -16.47 13.44
N THR A 674 19.50 -16.21 12.95
CA THR A 674 18.40 -17.19 12.98
C THR A 674 18.49 -18.14 11.77
N PRO A 675 17.92 -19.36 11.85
CA PRO A 675 18.01 -20.34 10.77
C PRO A 675 17.49 -19.84 9.42
N ASP A 676 16.49 -18.95 9.42
CA ASP A 676 15.84 -18.39 8.23
C ASP A 676 16.50 -17.10 7.71
N PHE A 677 17.43 -16.49 8.48
CA PHE A 677 17.95 -15.16 8.17
C PHE A 677 18.66 -15.06 6.81
N ALA A 678 19.49 -16.06 6.47
CA ALA A 678 20.19 -16.10 5.20
C ALA A 678 19.23 -16.20 4.00
N GLU A 679 18.15 -16.98 4.14
CA GLU A 679 17.12 -17.10 3.09
C GLU A 679 16.34 -15.81 2.92
N ARG A 680 15.98 -15.14 4.01
CA ARG A 680 15.32 -13.83 3.99
C ARG A 680 16.17 -12.79 3.28
N MET A 681 17.47 -12.72 3.60
CA MET A 681 18.40 -11.80 2.94
C MET A 681 18.55 -12.09 1.46
N ALA A 682 18.65 -13.37 1.07
CA ALA A 682 18.74 -13.78 -0.33
C ALA A 682 17.47 -13.44 -1.12
N ALA A 683 16.30 -13.69 -0.55
CA ALA A 683 15.02 -13.32 -1.16
C ALA A 683 14.86 -11.80 -1.33
N TYR A 684 15.19 -11.03 -0.30
CA TYR A 684 15.17 -9.56 -0.35
C TYR A 684 16.13 -9.02 -1.41
N ALA A 685 17.35 -9.55 -1.50
CA ALA A 685 18.35 -9.11 -2.49
C ALA A 685 17.84 -9.24 -3.93
N VAL A 686 17.20 -10.36 -4.26
CA VAL A 686 16.60 -10.57 -5.59
C VAL A 686 15.45 -9.61 -5.83
N LYS A 687 14.55 -9.45 -4.86
CA LYS A 687 13.44 -8.48 -4.96
C LYS A 687 13.98 -7.08 -5.20
N ALA A 688 14.92 -6.62 -4.40
CA ALA A 688 15.53 -5.29 -4.53
C ALA A 688 16.19 -5.08 -5.91
N ALA A 689 16.89 -6.09 -6.42
CA ALA A 689 17.49 -6.04 -7.74
C ALA A 689 16.44 -5.97 -8.87
N ARG A 690 15.36 -6.73 -8.77
CA ARG A 690 14.25 -6.70 -9.74
C ARG A 690 13.52 -5.36 -9.73
N GLU A 691 13.28 -4.78 -8.54
CA GLU A 691 12.65 -3.46 -8.40
C GLU A 691 13.57 -2.34 -8.90
N GLY A 692 14.87 -2.40 -8.66
CA GLY A 692 15.84 -1.44 -9.19
C GLY A 692 15.92 -1.40 -10.73
N LYS A 693 15.56 -2.50 -11.41
CA LYS A 693 15.44 -2.62 -12.88
C LYS A 693 16.71 -2.24 -13.64
N LEU A 694 17.88 -2.54 -13.07
CA LEU A 694 19.18 -2.24 -13.67
C LEU A 694 19.84 -3.50 -14.25
N GLU A 695 20.11 -4.48 -13.41
CA GLU A 695 20.76 -5.76 -13.77
C GLU A 695 19.74 -6.86 -14.11
N THR A 696 18.58 -6.82 -13.49
CA THR A 696 17.44 -7.72 -13.67
C THR A 696 16.11 -6.99 -13.46
N SER A 697 14.99 -7.58 -13.84
CA SER A 697 13.65 -7.03 -13.57
C SER A 697 12.60 -8.14 -13.57
N TRP A 698 11.40 -7.85 -13.05
CA TRP A 698 10.27 -8.78 -13.09
C TRP A 698 9.86 -9.18 -14.52
N MET A 699 9.93 -8.26 -15.48
CA MET A 699 9.57 -8.52 -16.88
C MET A 699 10.67 -9.21 -17.68
N ASN A 700 11.92 -9.05 -17.28
CA ASN A 700 13.08 -9.65 -17.95
C ASN A 700 14.11 -10.12 -16.92
N PRO A 701 13.85 -11.26 -16.25
CA PRO A 701 14.74 -11.80 -15.23
C PRO A 701 16.11 -12.20 -15.81
N ASN A 702 17.19 -11.78 -15.13
CA ASN A 702 18.54 -12.26 -15.39
C ASN A 702 18.91 -13.32 -14.37
N VAL A 703 18.50 -14.57 -14.63
CA VAL A 703 18.63 -15.68 -13.70
C VAL A 703 20.08 -15.86 -13.23
N ALA A 704 21.05 -15.75 -14.13
CA ALA A 704 22.46 -15.91 -13.79
C ALA A 704 22.95 -14.85 -12.78
N TYR A 705 22.48 -13.60 -12.92
CA TYR A 705 22.76 -12.54 -11.96
C TYR A 705 22.07 -12.77 -10.61
N GLU A 706 20.81 -13.16 -10.65
CA GLU A 706 19.99 -13.44 -9.44
C GLU A 706 20.56 -14.60 -8.64
N ASP A 707 20.96 -15.68 -9.31
CA ASP A 707 21.62 -16.83 -8.66
C ASP A 707 22.95 -16.45 -8.00
N ALA A 708 23.73 -15.60 -8.67
CA ALA A 708 24.99 -15.11 -8.12
C ALA A 708 24.76 -14.21 -6.91
N LEU A 709 23.75 -13.35 -6.96
CA LEU A 709 23.38 -12.44 -5.87
C LEU A 709 22.86 -13.22 -4.65
N GLN A 710 22.01 -14.22 -4.85
CA GLN A 710 21.53 -15.11 -3.77
C GLN A 710 22.69 -15.88 -3.15
N ARG A 711 23.59 -16.44 -3.98
CA ARG A 711 24.76 -17.17 -3.51
C ARG A 711 25.64 -16.28 -2.64
N PHE A 712 25.91 -15.06 -3.08
CA PHE A 712 26.69 -14.09 -2.31
C PHE A 712 26.03 -13.80 -0.96
N ALA A 713 24.74 -13.48 -0.94
CA ALA A 713 24.00 -13.19 0.29
C ALA A 713 24.05 -14.36 1.30
N LYS A 714 23.94 -15.62 0.83
CA LYS A 714 24.05 -16.80 1.67
C LYS A 714 25.48 -17.05 2.16
N GLN A 715 26.48 -16.85 1.31
CA GLN A 715 27.88 -17.11 1.62
C GLN A 715 28.46 -16.15 2.66
N ILE A 716 28.12 -14.86 2.58
CA ILE A 716 28.57 -13.87 3.60
C ILE A 716 27.94 -14.14 4.97
N LEU A 717 26.83 -14.88 5.02
CA LEU A 717 26.11 -15.25 6.26
C LEU A 717 26.41 -16.71 6.70
N ASP A 718 27.29 -17.40 6.03
CA ASP A 718 27.72 -18.75 6.40
C ASP A 718 28.88 -18.71 7.41
N PRO A 719 28.67 -19.17 8.67
CA PRO A 719 29.70 -19.16 9.69
C PRO A 719 30.96 -19.97 9.35
N THR A 720 30.82 -20.99 8.51
CA THR A 720 31.96 -21.84 8.10
C THR A 720 32.85 -21.15 7.07
N ARG A 721 32.31 -20.18 6.34
CA ARG A 721 32.98 -19.52 5.22
C ARG A 721 33.42 -18.09 5.54
N SER A 722 32.59 -17.36 6.26
CA SER A 722 32.73 -15.91 6.46
C SER A 722 32.79 -15.53 7.94
N ALA A 723 33.45 -16.35 8.79
CA ALA A 723 33.51 -16.16 10.23
C ALA A 723 34.01 -14.74 10.62
N THR A 724 35.08 -14.25 10.00
CA THR A 724 35.66 -12.92 10.28
C THR A 724 34.68 -11.79 9.92
N PHE A 725 33.97 -11.91 8.79
CA PHE A 725 32.94 -10.96 8.41
C PHE A 725 31.81 -10.97 9.44
N LEU A 726 31.33 -12.15 9.84
CA LEU A 726 30.24 -12.30 10.80
C LEU A 726 30.61 -11.77 12.19
N GLU A 727 31.84 -11.96 12.64
CA GLU A 727 32.33 -11.37 13.89
C GLU A 727 32.29 -9.84 13.81
N SER A 728 32.81 -9.26 12.72
CA SER A 728 32.86 -7.81 12.51
C SER A 728 31.46 -7.19 12.37
N VAL A 729 30.57 -7.81 11.55
CA VAL A 729 29.21 -7.28 11.34
C VAL A 729 28.36 -7.41 12.61
N ASN A 730 28.49 -8.50 13.37
CA ASN A 730 27.80 -8.66 14.65
C ASN A 730 28.25 -7.60 15.68
N ALA A 731 29.57 -7.34 15.78
CA ALA A 731 30.09 -6.33 16.69
C ALA A 731 29.57 -4.93 16.33
N PHE A 732 29.55 -4.58 15.04
CA PHE A 732 29.00 -3.30 14.57
C PHE A 732 27.48 -3.22 14.80
N THR A 733 26.76 -4.27 14.44
CA THR A 733 25.29 -4.33 14.56
C THR A 733 24.84 -4.21 16.02
N ARG A 734 25.55 -4.77 17.00
CA ARG A 734 25.23 -4.61 18.42
C ARG A 734 25.24 -3.15 18.86
N ARG A 735 26.21 -2.37 18.38
CA ARG A 735 26.27 -0.92 18.65
C ARG A 735 25.09 -0.18 18.02
N VAL A 736 24.83 -0.44 16.74
CA VAL A 736 23.69 0.14 16.01
C VAL A 736 22.36 -0.29 16.65
N ALA A 737 22.27 -1.51 17.18
CA ALA A 737 21.06 -2.01 17.82
C ALA A 737 20.73 -1.27 19.13
N VAL A 738 21.73 -0.89 19.93
CA VAL A 738 21.53 -0.02 21.12
C VAL A 738 20.92 1.31 20.70
N LEU A 739 21.55 2.00 19.74
CA LEU A 739 21.04 3.29 19.23
C LEU A 739 19.66 3.15 18.59
N GLY A 740 19.45 2.07 17.81
CA GLY A 740 18.18 1.75 17.19
C GLY A 740 17.08 1.48 18.21
N ALA A 741 17.38 0.81 19.32
CA ALA A 741 16.42 0.56 20.39
C ALA A 741 16.03 1.87 21.10
N LEU A 742 16.99 2.75 21.38
CA LEU A 742 16.71 4.07 21.95
C LEU A 742 15.85 4.92 21.00
N ASN A 743 16.18 4.97 19.70
CA ASN A 743 15.36 5.60 18.67
C ASN A 743 13.97 4.97 18.57
N GLY A 744 13.86 3.63 18.65
CA GLY A 744 12.60 2.89 18.64
C GLY A 744 11.69 3.25 19.80
N MET A 745 12.24 3.40 21.01
CA MET A 745 11.49 3.83 22.19
C MET A 745 11.02 5.29 22.08
N SER A 746 11.85 6.18 21.54
CA SER A 746 11.46 7.57 21.26
C SER A 746 10.39 7.64 20.18
N GLN A 747 10.55 6.91 19.08
CA GLN A 747 9.55 6.76 18.02
C GLN A 747 8.20 6.28 18.56
N LEU A 748 8.20 5.24 19.40
CA LEU A 748 7.01 4.70 20.04
C LEU A 748 6.32 5.75 20.91
N THR A 749 7.10 6.50 21.73
CA THR A 749 6.57 7.55 22.60
C THR A 749 5.95 8.68 21.77
N LEU A 750 6.63 9.16 20.73
CA LEU A 750 6.11 10.18 19.83
C LEU A 750 4.83 9.67 19.14
N LYS A 751 4.84 8.47 18.54
CA LYS A 751 3.67 7.85 17.91
C LYS A 751 2.46 7.82 18.83
N ALA A 752 2.68 7.40 20.07
CA ALA A 752 1.60 7.22 21.03
C ALA A 752 1.10 8.53 21.64
N MET A 753 1.91 9.58 21.75
CA MET A 753 1.56 10.78 22.56
C MET A 753 1.29 12.04 21.71
N MET A 754 1.76 12.13 20.47
CA MET A 754 1.49 13.25 19.59
C MET A 754 0.00 13.28 19.13
N PRO A 755 -0.51 14.37 18.53
CA PRO A 755 -1.83 14.41 17.93
C PRO A 755 -2.05 13.27 16.93
N GLY A 756 -3.25 12.65 16.93
CA GLY A 756 -3.60 11.54 16.06
C GLY A 756 -3.93 10.25 16.81
N VAL A 757 -4.25 9.22 16.04
CA VAL A 757 -4.56 7.86 16.51
C VAL A 757 -3.36 6.96 16.22
N PRO A 758 -2.63 6.46 17.21
CA PRO A 758 -1.52 5.55 16.99
C PRO A 758 -2.02 4.22 16.44
N ASP A 759 -1.42 3.78 15.35
CA ASP A 759 -1.63 2.46 14.75
C ASP A 759 -0.44 1.55 15.04
N PHE A 760 -0.73 0.34 15.48
CA PHE A 760 0.24 -0.71 15.74
C PHE A 760 0.07 -1.81 14.72
N TYR A 761 1.09 -2.02 13.91
CA TYR A 761 1.12 -3.16 13.02
C TYR A 761 1.42 -4.43 13.81
N GLN A 762 0.85 -5.56 13.42
CA GLN A 762 0.98 -6.84 14.12
C GLN A 762 2.44 -7.17 14.45
N GLY A 763 2.73 -7.38 15.73
CA GLY A 763 4.06 -7.71 16.23
C GLY A 763 4.96 -6.52 16.54
N ALA A 764 4.59 -5.29 16.18
CA ALA A 764 5.41 -4.09 16.39
C ALA A 764 5.52 -3.62 17.85
N GLU A 765 4.77 -4.23 18.76
CA GLU A 765 4.94 -4.01 20.21
C GLU A 765 6.23 -4.64 20.77
N PHE A 766 6.88 -5.53 20.02
CA PHE A 766 8.26 -5.99 20.21
C PHE A 766 9.15 -5.36 19.13
N TRP A 767 10.45 -5.75 19.10
CA TRP A 767 11.37 -5.27 18.06
C TRP A 767 10.96 -5.82 16.68
N ASP A 768 10.54 -4.94 15.79
CA ASP A 768 10.18 -5.27 14.40
C ASP A 768 11.36 -5.03 13.46
N LEU A 769 12.07 -6.11 13.14
CA LEU A 769 13.20 -6.14 12.22
C LEU A 769 12.83 -6.73 10.85
N SER A 770 11.57 -6.64 10.47
CA SER A 770 11.09 -7.10 9.16
C SER A 770 11.59 -6.21 8.02
N LEU A 771 11.61 -6.81 6.82
CA LEU A 771 11.89 -6.16 5.55
C LEU A 771 10.57 -5.92 4.79
N VAL A 772 10.66 -5.45 3.54
CA VAL A 772 9.49 -5.26 2.67
C VAL A 772 8.73 -6.56 2.44
N ASP A 773 7.47 -6.46 2.04
CA ASP A 773 6.65 -7.63 1.70
C ASP A 773 7.37 -8.64 0.77
N PRO A 774 7.15 -9.95 0.95
CA PRO A 774 6.25 -10.59 1.89
C PRO A 774 6.80 -10.76 3.31
N ASP A 775 8.03 -10.34 3.60
CA ASP A 775 8.70 -10.56 4.90
C ASP A 775 7.93 -9.91 6.07
N ASN A 776 7.44 -8.67 5.91
CA ASN A 776 6.65 -7.95 6.91
C ASN A 776 5.22 -8.49 7.09
N ARG A 777 4.77 -9.43 6.26
CA ARG A 777 3.45 -10.09 6.36
C ARG A 777 3.50 -11.45 7.04
N ARG A 778 4.68 -11.87 7.52
CA ARG A 778 4.82 -13.10 8.31
C ARG A 778 4.00 -12.98 9.60
N GLN A 779 3.37 -14.09 9.98
CA GLN A 779 2.58 -14.14 11.19
C GLN A 779 3.47 -14.02 12.42
N PRO A 780 3.21 -13.05 13.33
CA PRO A 780 3.89 -13.02 14.63
C PRO A 780 3.56 -14.23 15.48
N ASP A 781 4.48 -14.66 16.35
CA ASP A 781 4.19 -15.65 17.37
C ASP A 781 3.33 -15.01 18.48
N PHE A 782 2.00 -15.03 18.29
CA PHE A 782 1.07 -14.47 19.26
C PHE A 782 1.00 -15.29 20.56
N ALA A 783 1.28 -16.59 20.52
CA ALA A 783 1.27 -17.42 21.74
C ALA A 783 2.37 -16.98 22.70
N ALA A 784 3.60 -16.80 22.20
CA ALA A 784 4.71 -16.26 23.00
C ALA A 784 4.43 -14.84 23.50
N ARG A 785 3.71 -14.00 22.73
CA ARG A 785 3.35 -12.64 23.14
C ARG A 785 2.31 -12.60 24.25
N ILE A 786 1.33 -13.49 24.21
CA ILE A 786 0.31 -13.64 25.24
C ILE A 786 0.97 -14.11 26.54
N GLU A 787 1.79 -15.15 26.50
CA GLU A 787 2.54 -15.67 27.66
C GLU A 787 3.40 -14.55 28.30
N ALA A 788 4.20 -13.87 27.48
CA ALA A 788 5.03 -12.76 27.92
C ALA A 788 4.23 -11.62 28.60
N LEU A 789 2.97 -11.39 28.22
CA LEU A 789 2.14 -10.35 28.81
C LEU A 789 1.70 -10.73 30.24
N GLU A 790 1.49 -11.99 30.52
CA GLU A 790 1.12 -12.51 31.84
C GLU A 790 2.31 -12.44 32.80
N GLU A 791 3.54 -12.66 32.32
CA GLU A 791 4.76 -12.67 33.15
C GLU A 791 5.13 -11.30 33.70
N VAL A 792 4.98 -10.22 32.92
CA VAL A 792 5.49 -8.87 33.28
C VAL A 792 4.60 -8.09 34.25
N GLY A 793 3.41 -8.55 34.59
CA GLY A 793 2.51 -7.88 35.52
C GLY A 793 2.11 -6.44 35.12
N LEU A 794 1.47 -5.72 36.07
CA LEU A 794 0.98 -4.33 35.85
C LEU A 794 2.02 -3.25 36.22
N SER A 795 3.00 -3.58 37.04
CA SER A 795 4.04 -2.65 37.54
C SER A 795 5.42 -3.26 37.25
N PRO A 796 5.95 -3.10 36.03
CA PRO A 796 7.21 -3.71 35.65
C PRO A 796 8.41 -3.06 36.35
N ALA A 797 9.45 -3.85 36.62
CA ALA A 797 10.72 -3.35 37.08
C ALA A 797 11.52 -2.73 35.91
N TRP A 798 11.25 -1.48 35.58
CA TRP A 798 11.80 -0.79 34.39
C TRP A 798 13.33 -0.89 34.28
N ALA A 799 14.08 -0.74 35.37
CA ALA A 799 15.54 -0.87 35.35
C ALA A 799 15.98 -2.29 34.95
N THR A 800 15.25 -3.32 35.37
CA THR A 800 15.53 -4.71 34.98
C THR A 800 15.24 -4.92 33.50
N LEU A 801 14.12 -4.41 33.00
CA LEU A 801 13.78 -4.50 31.57
C LEU A 801 14.78 -3.74 30.70
N ALA A 802 15.24 -2.57 31.13
CA ALA A 802 16.26 -1.81 30.40
C ALA A 802 17.63 -2.52 30.37
N ALA A 803 17.97 -3.32 31.38
CA ALA A 803 19.22 -4.09 31.40
C ALA A 803 19.23 -5.25 30.40
N VAL A 804 18.05 -5.77 30.02
CA VAL A 804 17.85 -6.85 29.04
C VAL A 804 17.00 -6.38 27.86
N TRP A 805 17.16 -5.13 27.45
CA TRP A 805 16.34 -4.44 26.45
C TRP A 805 16.17 -5.22 25.14
N ASP A 806 17.13 -6.07 24.78
CA ASP A 806 17.22 -6.75 23.48
C ASP A 806 16.18 -7.87 23.29
N ASP A 807 15.54 -8.35 24.36
CA ASP A 807 14.43 -9.32 24.30
C ASP A 807 13.07 -8.71 23.87
N GLY A 808 12.98 -7.36 23.84
CA GLY A 808 11.80 -6.60 23.44
C GLY A 808 10.71 -6.44 24.51
N HIS A 809 10.85 -7.04 25.67
CA HIS A 809 9.90 -6.88 26.79
C HIS A 809 9.80 -5.43 27.28
N LEU A 810 10.90 -4.68 27.19
CA LEU A 810 10.94 -3.25 27.50
C LEU A 810 9.98 -2.47 26.59
N LYS A 811 10.07 -2.67 25.27
CA LYS A 811 9.22 -1.97 24.28
C LYS A 811 7.75 -2.28 24.47
N ARG A 812 7.42 -3.57 24.68
CA ARG A 812 6.04 -4.01 24.93
C ARG A 812 5.47 -3.41 26.22
N ALA A 813 6.23 -3.44 27.34
CA ALA A 813 5.77 -2.87 28.59
C ALA A 813 5.51 -1.36 28.46
N TRP A 814 6.38 -0.64 27.73
CA TRP A 814 6.19 0.78 27.46
C TRP A 814 4.98 1.04 26.55
N THR A 815 4.79 0.24 25.52
CA THR A 815 3.58 0.29 24.67
C THR A 815 2.32 0.19 25.54
N ARG A 816 2.25 -0.82 26.43
CA ARG A 816 1.10 -1.01 27.32
C ARG A 816 0.89 0.19 28.24
N ALA A 817 1.94 0.74 28.84
CA ALA A 817 1.84 1.89 29.72
C ALA A 817 1.31 3.14 29.00
N LEU A 818 1.82 3.43 27.80
CA LEU A 818 1.37 4.55 26.96
C LEU A 818 -0.11 4.39 26.52
N LEU A 819 -0.51 3.19 26.12
CA LEU A 819 -1.89 2.92 25.69
C LEU A 819 -2.88 2.89 26.84
N ALA A 820 -2.47 2.42 28.02
CA ALA A 820 -3.27 2.51 29.24
C ALA A 820 -3.56 3.98 29.60
N LEU A 821 -2.54 4.86 29.49
CA LEU A 821 -2.69 6.30 29.71
C LEU A 821 -3.69 6.92 28.69
N ARG A 822 -3.56 6.60 27.41
CA ARG A 822 -4.49 7.07 26.38
C ARG A 822 -5.93 6.62 26.65
N SER A 823 -6.08 5.40 27.13
CA SER A 823 -7.41 4.85 27.49
C SER A 823 -7.99 5.52 28.74
N ALA A 824 -7.16 5.91 29.72
CA ALA A 824 -7.57 6.61 30.93
C ALA A 824 -7.91 8.09 30.65
N LEU A 825 -7.20 8.76 29.74
CA LEU A 825 -7.35 10.19 29.41
C LEU A 825 -7.77 10.43 27.95
N PRO A 826 -8.86 9.82 27.46
CA PRO A 826 -9.20 9.87 26.03
C PRO A 826 -9.48 11.30 25.54
N HIS A 827 -10.01 12.19 26.38
CA HIS A 827 -10.26 13.59 26.02
C HIS A 827 -8.99 14.38 25.74
N VAL A 828 -7.93 14.18 26.53
CA VAL A 828 -6.63 14.83 26.35
C VAL A 828 -6.08 14.51 24.95
N PHE A 829 -6.18 13.26 24.51
CA PHE A 829 -5.60 12.82 23.24
C PHE A 829 -6.50 13.09 22.03
N ALA A 830 -7.83 12.99 22.20
CA ALA A 830 -8.76 13.23 21.09
C ALA A 830 -9.07 14.71 20.88
N HIS A 831 -9.12 15.52 21.93
CA HIS A 831 -9.60 16.91 21.86
C HIS A 831 -8.67 17.94 22.54
N GLY A 832 -7.64 17.46 23.24
CA GLY A 832 -6.73 18.30 23.99
C GLY A 832 -5.78 19.12 23.11
N GLY A 833 -5.31 20.24 23.67
CA GLY A 833 -4.33 21.09 23.05
C GLY A 833 -2.95 20.44 22.91
N TYR A 834 -2.08 21.11 22.17
CA TYR A 834 -0.66 20.78 22.02
C TYR A 834 0.15 22.04 22.30
N GLN A 835 1.13 21.95 23.18
CA GLN A 835 2.00 23.06 23.55
C GLN A 835 3.46 22.58 23.52
N PRO A 836 4.31 23.17 22.66
CA PRO A 836 5.77 22.97 22.76
C PRO A 836 6.30 23.39 24.14
N LEU A 837 7.29 22.66 24.65
CA LEU A 837 7.98 23.02 25.89
C LEU A 837 9.43 23.37 25.60
N GLU A 838 9.95 24.41 26.25
CA GLU A 838 11.33 24.83 26.10
C GLU A 838 12.26 23.87 26.85
N VAL A 839 13.36 23.49 26.19
CA VAL A 839 14.48 22.75 26.79
C VAL A 839 15.71 23.63 26.76
N ARG A 840 16.42 23.72 27.86
CA ARG A 840 17.66 24.48 28.02
C ARG A 840 18.84 23.55 28.37
N GLY A 841 20.05 24.03 28.27
CA GLY A 841 21.26 23.29 28.57
C GLY A 841 22.05 22.88 27.32
N ARG A 842 23.12 22.11 27.53
CA ARG A 842 24.00 21.64 26.44
C ARG A 842 23.28 20.69 25.50
N ASP A 843 22.49 19.79 26.06
CA ASP A 843 21.83 18.71 25.32
C ASP A 843 20.39 19.07 24.93
N ARG A 844 20.02 20.37 24.84
CA ARG A 844 18.70 20.86 24.46
C ARG A 844 18.23 20.31 23.11
N ASP A 845 19.13 20.14 22.15
CA ASP A 845 18.83 19.67 20.81
C ASP A 845 18.66 18.13 20.75
N HIS A 846 18.92 17.44 21.87
CA HIS A 846 18.70 15.99 22.03
C HIS A 846 17.34 15.64 22.61
N LEU A 847 16.49 16.62 22.97
CA LEU A 847 15.20 16.40 23.60
C LEU A 847 14.06 17.11 22.89
N ILE A 848 13.03 16.34 22.51
CA ILE A 848 11.75 16.84 22.02
C ILE A 848 10.78 16.85 23.19
N ALA A 849 10.24 18.01 23.56
CA ALA A 849 9.35 18.14 24.70
C ALA A 849 8.07 18.89 24.36
N PHE A 850 6.92 18.37 24.79
CA PHE A 850 5.61 19.02 24.60
C PHE A 850 4.61 18.61 25.67
N ALA A 851 3.54 19.40 25.82
CA ALA A 851 2.41 19.10 26.67
C ALA A 851 1.13 18.86 25.84
N ARG A 852 0.34 17.86 26.23
CA ARG A 852 -1.05 17.64 25.80
C ARG A 852 -1.96 18.03 26.94
N THR A 853 -2.96 18.87 26.72
CA THR A 853 -3.77 19.46 27.79
C THR A 853 -5.25 19.47 27.46
N ASP A 854 -6.10 19.15 28.44
CA ASP A 854 -7.52 19.50 28.46
C ASP A 854 -7.82 20.42 29.67
N ASP A 855 -9.10 20.60 30.01
CA ASP A 855 -9.52 21.47 31.11
C ASP A 855 -9.07 20.95 32.49
N ALA A 856 -8.86 19.64 32.64
CA ALA A 856 -8.61 18.98 33.92
C ALA A 856 -7.20 18.39 34.04
N HIS A 857 -6.59 17.98 32.94
CA HIS A 857 -5.36 17.23 32.93
C HIS A 857 -4.30 17.87 32.04
N VAL A 858 -3.05 17.55 32.36
CA VAL A 858 -1.91 17.82 31.51
C VAL A 858 -1.02 16.58 31.45
N VAL A 859 -0.55 16.27 30.26
CA VAL A 859 0.41 15.19 30.00
C VAL A 859 1.64 15.81 29.35
N VAL A 860 2.76 15.81 30.06
CA VAL A 860 4.06 16.25 29.53
C VAL A 860 4.77 15.04 28.94
N VAL A 861 5.30 15.20 27.76
CA VAL A 861 6.01 14.17 26.98
C VAL A 861 7.40 14.67 26.65
N ILE A 862 8.40 13.83 26.92
CA ILE A 862 9.79 14.07 26.58
C ILE A 862 10.28 12.86 25.80
N ALA A 863 10.93 13.07 24.66
CA ALA A 863 11.54 12.01 23.85
C ALA A 863 12.94 12.43 23.43
N GLY A 864 13.91 11.55 23.66
CA GLY A 864 15.30 11.77 23.28
C GLY A 864 15.54 11.50 21.78
N ARG A 865 16.62 12.03 21.26
CA ARG A 865 17.15 11.78 19.92
C ARG A 865 18.68 11.96 19.88
N HIS A 866 19.34 11.41 18.86
CA HIS A 866 20.79 11.54 18.64
C HIS A 866 21.61 11.00 19.82
N PHE A 867 21.47 9.72 20.08
CA PHE A 867 22.03 9.05 21.25
C PHE A 867 23.52 8.67 21.13
N GLY A 868 24.14 8.83 19.94
CA GLY A 868 25.52 8.40 19.69
C GLY A 868 26.53 9.00 20.69
N SER A 869 26.48 10.31 20.93
CA SER A 869 27.37 10.98 21.87
C SER A 869 27.09 10.62 23.32
N LEU A 870 25.85 10.29 23.68
CA LEU A 870 25.42 9.96 25.04
C LEU A 870 25.71 8.50 25.40
N THR A 871 25.99 7.62 24.46
CA THR A 871 26.13 6.17 24.64
C THR A 871 27.50 5.63 24.22
N ASP A 872 28.49 6.51 24.00
CA ASP A 872 29.81 6.15 23.44
C ASP A 872 29.66 5.38 22.10
N GLY A 873 28.84 5.94 21.17
CA GLY A 873 28.58 5.32 19.89
C GLY A 873 27.88 3.96 20.00
N GLY A 874 26.94 3.81 20.91
CA GLY A 874 26.18 2.59 21.13
C GLY A 874 26.94 1.45 21.82
N ARG A 875 28.07 1.74 22.49
CA ARG A 875 28.83 0.72 23.23
C ARG A 875 28.23 0.41 24.60
N ARG A 876 27.40 1.30 25.11
CA ARG A 876 26.67 1.12 26.37
C ARG A 876 25.26 1.67 26.26
N TRP A 877 24.39 1.22 27.15
CA TRP A 877 23.06 1.80 27.33
C TRP A 877 23.16 3.19 27.99
N LEU A 878 22.13 4.01 27.82
CA LEU A 878 21.98 5.34 28.38
C LEU A 878 21.98 5.31 29.91
N GLN A 879 22.58 6.34 30.55
CA GLN A 879 22.63 6.56 32.01
C GLN A 879 21.96 7.91 32.32
N ALA A 880 21.51 8.07 33.59
CA ALA A 880 20.88 9.32 34.02
C ALA A 880 21.81 10.53 33.92
N GLU A 881 23.08 10.33 34.24
CA GLU A 881 24.14 11.36 34.21
C GLU A 881 24.54 11.80 32.79
N ASP A 882 24.12 11.11 31.79
CA ASP A 882 24.41 11.50 30.40
C ASP A 882 23.65 12.76 29.95
N TRP A 883 22.59 13.14 30.68
CA TRP A 883 21.75 14.28 30.33
C TRP A 883 22.17 15.58 31.02
N ASP A 884 22.57 16.57 30.21
CA ASP A 884 22.86 17.96 30.65
C ASP A 884 21.84 18.92 30.00
N ALA A 885 20.58 18.78 30.43
CA ALA A 885 19.48 19.62 29.98
C ALA A 885 18.44 19.84 31.08
N GLU A 886 17.65 20.90 30.92
CA GLU A 886 16.54 21.27 31.81
C GLU A 886 15.29 21.51 31.01
N LEU A 887 14.16 20.96 31.47
CA LEU A 887 12.83 21.21 30.94
C LEU A 887 12.20 22.41 31.67
N VAL A 888 11.69 23.38 30.91
CA VAL A 888 10.98 24.54 31.44
C VAL A 888 9.47 24.21 31.48
N LEU A 889 8.87 24.33 32.66
CA LEU A 889 7.46 24.02 32.90
C LEU A 889 6.64 25.28 33.24
N ASP A 890 6.91 26.37 32.51
CA ASP A 890 6.16 27.65 32.66
C ASP A 890 4.66 27.43 32.45
N GLY A 891 3.85 27.89 33.41
CA GLY A 891 2.38 27.70 33.38
C GLY A 891 1.92 26.36 33.95
N PHE A 892 2.84 25.52 34.44
CA PHE A 892 2.55 24.23 35.09
C PHE A 892 3.16 24.14 36.49
N GLU A 893 3.47 25.26 37.07
CA GLU A 893 3.98 25.34 38.47
C GLU A 893 2.88 24.82 39.38
N GLU A 894 3.28 24.22 40.50
CA GLU A 894 2.43 23.68 41.57
C GLU A 894 1.61 22.44 41.17
N ILE A 895 1.79 21.90 39.96
CA ILE A 895 1.18 20.63 39.59
C ILE A 895 1.88 19.48 40.34
N GLU A 896 1.07 18.58 40.87
CA GLU A 896 1.56 17.28 41.35
C GLU A 896 1.62 16.34 40.14
N TRP A 897 2.81 15.91 39.83
CA TRP A 897 3.10 15.03 38.71
C TRP A 897 3.23 13.59 39.17
N ARG A 898 2.75 12.68 38.31
CA ARG A 898 3.04 11.24 38.37
C ARG A 898 3.82 10.85 37.12
N ALA A 899 5.01 10.31 37.29
CA ALA A 899 5.75 9.73 36.18
C ALA A 899 5.18 8.36 35.79
N LEU A 900 5.17 8.06 34.47
CA LEU A 900 4.58 6.83 33.96
C LEU A 900 5.48 5.60 34.15
N ASP A 901 6.80 5.82 34.21
CA ASP A 901 7.83 4.78 34.32
C ASP A 901 8.08 4.26 35.73
N ASN A 902 7.79 5.05 36.78
CA ASN A 902 8.10 4.68 38.15
C ASN A 902 6.97 4.96 39.17
N GLU A 903 5.81 5.48 38.70
CA GLU A 903 4.67 5.90 39.52
C GLU A 903 5.03 6.89 40.65
N SER A 904 6.26 7.46 40.64
CA SER A 904 6.65 8.44 41.61
C SER A 904 5.84 9.72 41.48
N THR A 905 5.44 10.30 42.61
CA THR A 905 4.76 11.58 42.63
C THR A 905 5.70 12.66 43.14
N PHE A 906 5.71 13.80 42.43
CA PHE A 906 6.54 14.95 42.84
C PHE A 906 5.83 16.25 42.41
N ARG A 907 6.21 17.37 43.03
CA ARG A 907 5.75 18.70 42.60
C ARG A 907 6.79 19.34 41.69
N SER A 908 6.34 19.99 40.64
CA SER A 908 7.26 20.68 39.76
C SER A 908 7.86 21.93 40.37
N ALA A 909 9.15 22.14 40.13
CA ALA A 909 9.74 23.47 40.10
C ALA A 909 9.48 24.09 38.70
N ALA A 910 9.76 25.38 38.55
CA ALA A 910 9.67 26.07 37.25
C ALA A 910 10.56 25.40 36.17
N THR A 911 11.66 24.77 36.60
CA THR A 911 12.53 23.95 35.75
C THR A 911 12.84 22.61 36.44
N MET A 912 13.02 21.57 35.62
CA MET A 912 13.41 20.22 36.08
C MET A 912 14.53 19.65 35.19
N THR A 913 15.51 19.01 35.82
CA THR A 913 16.63 18.42 35.10
C THR A 913 16.18 17.18 34.29
N ALA A 914 16.68 17.04 33.09
CA ALA A 914 16.41 15.88 32.25
C ALA A 914 16.88 14.59 32.90
N SER A 915 18.02 14.61 33.64
CA SER A 915 18.53 13.48 34.40
C SER A 915 17.54 12.94 35.42
N SER A 916 16.81 13.84 36.13
CA SER A 916 15.79 13.44 37.13
C SER A 916 14.49 12.90 36.48
N LEU A 917 14.18 13.31 35.23
CA LEU A 917 12.95 12.95 34.53
C LEU A 917 13.10 11.67 33.69
N LEU A 918 14.25 11.49 33.04
CA LEU A 918 14.51 10.41 32.10
C LEU A 918 15.22 9.21 32.73
N GLY A 919 16.12 9.48 33.70
CA GLY A 919 16.97 8.41 34.23
C GLY A 919 17.77 7.72 33.11
N ALA A 920 17.77 6.40 33.12
CA ALA A 920 18.38 5.58 32.06
C ALA A 920 17.41 5.26 30.88
N PHE A 921 16.38 6.03 30.73
CA PHE A 921 15.34 5.82 29.70
C PHE A 921 15.37 6.91 28.62
N PRO A 922 15.09 6.61 27.35
CA PRO A 922 15.16 7.61 26.29
C PRO A 922 13.93 8.53 26.23
N ALA A 923 12.90 8.27 27.04
CA ALA A 923 11.66 9.04 27.02
C ALA A 923 11.01 9.07 28.41
N ALA A 924 10.27 10.13 28.70
CA ALA A 924 9.46 10.25 29.90
C ALA A 924 8.07 10.81 29.60
N VAL A 925 7.08 10.35 30.36
CA VAL A 925 5.71 10.85 30.30
C VAL A 925 5.23 11.16 31.72
N LEU A 926 4.83 12.42 31.94
CA LEU A 926 4.35 12.91 33.23
C LEU A 926 2.87 13.24 33.11
N VAL A 927 2.10 12.85 34.10
CA VAL A 927 0.66 13.11 34.16
C VAL A 927 0.36 14.00 35.36
N GLY A 928 -0.31 15.13 35.13
CA GLY A 928 -0.69 16.07 36.14
C GLY A 928 -2.16 16.46 36.08
N GLN A 929 -2.72 16.90 37.21
CA GLN A 929 -4.06 17.46 37.29
C GLN A 929 -3.98 18.97 37.48
N LYS A 930 -4.70 19.71 36.64
CA LYS A 930 -4.86 21.15 36.83
C LYS A 930 -5.70 21.44 38.07
N ALA A 931 -5.27 22.35 38.93
CA ALA A 931 -6.11 22.80 40.03
C ALA A 931 -7.44 23.33 39.49
N ARG A 932 -8.59 22.80 39.98
CA ARG A 932 -9.91 23.35 39.60
C ARG A 932 -9.91 24.84 39.96
N MET A 933 -10.13 25.69 38.99
CA MET A 933 -10.39 27.13 39.24
C MET A 933 -11.61 27.21 40.17
N ARG A 934 -11.37 27.38 41.46
CA ARG A 934 -12.45 27.74 42.41
C ARG A 934 -13.03 29.04 41.90
N ASP A 935 -14.34 29.07 41.72
CA ASP A 935 -15.16 30.20 41.35
C ASP A 935 -14.71 31.47 42.10
N ARG A 936 -13.95 32.38 41.52
CA ARG A 936 -13.62 33.70 42.05
C ARG A 936 -14.83 34.66 42.11
N LYS A 937 -16.04 34.15 41.86
CA LYS A 937 -17.29 34.95 41.91
C LYS A 937 -18.01 35.03 43.26
N SER A 938 -17.47 34.43 44.35
CA SER A 938 -18.14 34.47 45.64
C SER A 938 -17.51 35.41 46.67
N ARG A 939 -16.70 36.36 46.31
CA ARG A 939 -16.21 37.40 47.24
C ARG A 939 -16.42 38.79 46.63
N ARG A 940 -17.65 39.20 46.45
CA ARG A 940 -18.14 40.57 46.60
C ARG A 940 -19.33 40.48 47.51
N ALA A 941 -19.08 40.52 48.83
CA ALA A 941 -20.09 40.87 49.83
C ALA A 941 -20.22 42.38 49.93
N PRO A 942 -21.37 42.87 50.29
CA PRO A 942 -21.72 44.26 50.16
C PRO A 942 -21.20 45.12 51.34
N ALA A 943 -20.90 46.35 51.03
CA ALA A 943 -21.05 47.45 51.99
C ALA A 943 -21.77 48.60 51.25
#